data_b9321fa2b750f6f8ba479833635208d1
#
_entry.id   b9321fa2b750f6f8ba479833635208d1
#
_cell.length_a   1.000
_cell.length_b   1.000
_cell.length_c   1.000
_cell.angle_alpha   90.00
_cell.angle_beta   90.00
_cell.angle_gamma   90.00
#
_symmetry.space_group_name_H-M   'P 1'
#
loop_
_entity.id
_entity.type
_entity.pdbx_description
1 polymer ?
#
loop_
_entity_poly.entity_id
_entity_poly.type
_entity_poly.pdbx_seq_one_letter_code
_entity_poly.pdbx_strand_id
1 'polypeptide(L)'
;MPHPRTLAALFVSLVVLASRAVGADGLLSAVDAYVAEMRGRTLEAASARGAALPADFVAWIDSDPLLAKSVYGCRKDPLPVLLALRSLEIDLGEDAVRRTHTQLAIAIAMQDSYAARGAQGTGWNDADGAKTPAALPDVSPRTPLSLVIPGDPRVPVDTKDPSRTLDVHDHIVNFLEDHAEIDAEIAVKELPPLEYDEKGVAKPQGKAVTVMKTVRRRPLGADVIASAALQAEFNAFMAANGHPEVRIDCGDRAVHWYSTEAISDKDLRARIKTAHDLFHDAYRAKGRMPAERDRAPTMAESMAWFVRNDRHAFDDATRAARQWPRFPLDAPWPVLMMLAADDQPLREREDIWTKFRDAGEFRTYGEYIGDIAQQFDMQSARRVAPIAFSYGSIQMMWKDGGVCGTMGNIGARTHRIVGQPASTAGQPGHCAIVFMERDAKTGEFRCKGGQYATGGDEVTTVHAGWNYDDRGGRRPMVFHQTVAWGVNAGFEPFVDTLVMLRVYDALPPEERARRATSLVDEGLARNPFAIALVEAALAAAPDPAAAIAVLDAFEARVEASDAARGRELYRTTVRDLAHARVLALPAPADATGAAALLAELERQSCANARLLARCWRGIGGESEFNARTLDAARRYLSSPERAKSKRDREAFAAMARAWADSVKGKAAKAAWASAMLEPFAGHETIEVRGKKPAQDPAVEALRKLAGTPAAPAHG
;
A
#
# COMPACT_ATOMS: atom_id res chain seq x y z
N MET A 1 -18.51 14.48 -26.59
CA MET A 1 -19.11 13.84 -25.41
C MET A 1 -20.39 13.16 -25.85
N PRO A 2 -20.60 11.88 -25.61
CA PRO A 2 -21.88 11.24 -25.95
C PRO A 2 -23.00 11.85 -25.11
N HIS A 3 -24.16 12.01 -25.70
CA HIS A 3 -25.32 12.62 -25.09
C HIS A 3 -25.73 11.85 -23.82
N PRO A 4 -26.13 12.47 -22.71
CA PRO A 4 -26.50 11.76 -21.48
C PRO A 4 -27.62 10.73 -21.64
N ARG A 5 -28.45 10.86 -22.70
CA ARG A 5 -29.46 9.86 -23.08
C ARG A 5 -28.85 8.54 -23.58
N THR A 6 -27.67 8.56 -24.22
CA THR A 6 -27.00 7.35 -24.72
C THR A 6 -26.38 6.53 -23.56
N LEU A 7 -25.85 7.21 -22.55
CA LEU A 7 -25.33 6.55 -21.33
C LEU A 7 -26.44 5.90 -20.49
N ALA A 8 -27.59 6.55 -20.37
CA ALA A 8 -28.76 6.00 -19.67
C ALA A 8 -29.35 4.77 -20.38
N ALA A 9 -29.45 4.81 -21.70
CA ALA A 9 -29.94 3.67 -22.51
C ALA A 9 -28.96 2.48 -22.43
N LEU A 10 -27.64 2.73 -22.41
CA LEU A 10 -26.61 1.72 -22.26
C LEU A 10 -26.66 1.05 -20.87
N PHE A 11 -26.92 1.82 -19.82
CA PHE A 11 -27.05 1.27 -18.45
C PHE A 11 -28.32 0.37 -18.33
N VAL A 12 -29.43 0.80 -18.88
CA VAL A 12 -30.68 0.01 -18.87
C VAL A 12 -30.53 -1.33 -19.61
N SER A 13 -29.83 -1.36 -20.75
CA SER A 13 -29.58 -2.62 -21.48
C SER A 13 -28.70 -3.60 -20.69
N LEU A 14 -27.69 -3.12 -19.98
CA LEU A 14 -26.82 -3.97 -19.13
C LEU A 14 -27.62 -4.60 -17.99
N VAL A 15 -28.44 -3.81 -17.31
CA VAL A 15 -29.33 -4.27 -16.25
C VAL A 15 -30.30 -5.34 -16.74
N VAL A 16 -30.89 -5.14 -17.91
CA VAL A 16 -31.84 -6.11 -18.49
C VAL A 16 -31.14 -7.41 -18.89
N LEU A 17 -29.93 -7.34 -19.44
CA LEU A 17 -29.18 -8.53 -19.85
C LEU A 17 -28.61 -9.29 -18.64
N ALA A 18 -28.03 -8.60 -17.68
CA ALA A 18 -27.57 -9.22 -16.44
C ALA A 18 -28.74 -9.91 -15.73
N SER A 19 -29.90 -9.27 -15.64
CA SER A 19 -31.10 -9.87 -15.04
C SER A 19 -31.66 -11.07 -15.83
N ARG A 20 -31.52 -11.08 -17.18
CA ARG A 20 -31.96 -12.19 -18.02
C ARG A 20 -30.94 -13.35 -18.03
N ALA A 21 -29.64 -13.04 -18.08
CA ALA A 21 -28.58 -14.05 -18.09
C ALA A 21 -28.44 -14.77 -16.73
N VAL A 22 -28.74 -14.06 -15.63
CA VAL A 22 -28.74 -14.62 -14.26
C VAL A 22 -30.12 -15.24 -13.94
N GLY A 23 -30.67 -16.06 -14.83
CA GLY A 23 -31.90 -16.82 -14.57
C GLY A 23 -31.83 -17.74 -13.35
N ALA A 24 -32.46 -18.90 -13.42
CA ALA A 24 -32.34 -19.91 -12.33
C ALA A 24 -30.95 -20.54 -12.19
N ASP A 25 -30.05 -20.32 -13.18
CA ASP A 25 -28.79 -21.05 -13.31
C ASP A 25 -27.58 -20.46 -12.56
N GLY A 26 -27.75 -19.33 -11.84
CA GLY A 26 -26.71 -18.74 -10.98
C GLY A 26 -25.84 -17.67 -11.68
N LEU A 27 -24.96 -17.03 -10.88
CA LEU A 27 -24.10 -15.92 -11.34
C LEU A 27 -22.91 -16.43 -12.17
N LEU A 28 -22.40 -17.59 -11.87
CA LEU A 28 -21.29 -18.18 -12.61
C LEU A 28 -21.69 -18.53 -14.06
N SER A 29 -22.92 -19.01 -14.27
CA SER A 29 -23.43 -19.31 -15.60
C SER A 29 -23.58 -18.09 -16.50
N ALA A 30 -23.69 -16.89 -15.92
CA ALA A 30 -23.82 -15.63 -16.63
C ALA A 30 -22.47 -15.02 -17.09
N VAL A 31 -21.34 -15.56 -16.66
CA VAL A 31 -19.99 -15.02 -16.93
C VAL A 31 -19.72 -14.89 -18.43
N ASP A 32 -19.90 -15.97 -19.19
CA ASP A 32 -19.58 -15.97 -20.63
C ASP A 32 -20.52 -15.04 -21.43
N ALA A 33 -21.79 -14.99 -21.07
CA ALA A 33 -22.78 -14.08 -21.70
C ALA A 33 -22.42 -12.61 -21.40
N TYR A 34 -21.97 -12.31 -20.18
CA TYR A 34 -21.52 -10.98 -19.80
C TYR A 34 -20.27 -10.57 -20.59
N VAL A 35 -19.28 -11.45 -20.71
CA VAL A 35 -18.05 -11.20 -21.48
C VAL A 35 -18.38 -10.92 -22.95
N ALA A 36 -19.27 -11.71 -23.57
CA ALA A 36 -19.69 -11.51 -24.95
C ALA A 36 -20.38 -10.15 -25.16
N GLU A 37 -21.23 -9.75 -24.24
CA GLU A 37 -21.89 -8.42 -24.26
C GLU A 37 -20.86 -7.29 -24.10
N MET A 38 -19.98 -7.40 -23.13
CA MET A 38 -18.96 -6.37 -22.89
C MET A 38 -17.97 -6.27 -24.05
N ARG A 39 -17.62 -7.39 -24.70
CA ARG A 39 -16.86 -7.41 -25.94
C ARG A 39 -17.54 -6.58 -27.03
N GLY A 40 -18.80 -6.86 -27.30
CA GLY A 40 -19.59 -6.12 -28.32
C GLY A 40 -19.57 -4.61 -28.07
N ARG A 41 -19.92 -4.21 -26.86
CA ARG A 41 -19.93 -2.80 -26.44
C ARG A 41 -18.56 -2.13 -26.53
N THR A 42 -17.51 -2.85 -26.14
CA THR A 42 -16.14 -2.32 -26.18
C THR A 42 -15.68 -2.06 -27.61
N LEU A 43 -15.98 -2.98 -28.52
CA LEU A 43 -15.66 -2.83 -29.94
C LEU A 43 -16.49 -1.71 -30.60
N GLU A 44 -17.77 -1.61 -30.27
CA GLU A 44 -18.59 -0.49 -30.69
C GLU A 44 -18.07 0.86 -30.20
N ALA A 45 -17.71 0.93 -28.93
CA ALA A 45 -17.14 2.14 -28.33
C ALA A 45 -15.79 2.52 -28.96
N ALA A 46 -14.93 1.55 -29.29
CA ALA A 46 -13.69 1.77 -30.01
C ALA A 46 -13.94 2.34 -31.41
N SER A 47 -14.85 1.71 -32.15
CA SER A 47 -15.25 2.16 -33.49
C SER A 47 -15.84 3.57 -33.49
N ALA A 48 -16.74 3.88 -32.56
CA ALA A 48 -17.35 5.20 -32.41
C ALA A 48 -16.32 6.32 -32.14
N ARG A 49 -15.13 5.97 -31.67
CA ARG A 49 -13.99 6.89 -31.44
C ARG A 49 -12.98 6.89 -32.60
N GLY A 50 -13.25 6.14 -33.66
CA GLY A 50 -12.33 6.02 -34.80
C GLY A 50 -11.05 5.20 -34.46
N ALA A 51 -11.05 4.43 -33.38
CA ALA A 51 -9.93 3.55 -33.06
C ALA A 51 -9.91 2.36 -34.04
N ALA A 52 -8.85 2.29 -34.87
CA ALA A 52 -8.65 1.20 -35.80
C ALA A 52 -8.11 -0.04 -35.06
N LEU A 53 -8.96 -1.02 -34.83
CA LEU A 53 -8.59 -2.32 -34.28
C LEU A 53 -8.52 -3.36 -35.41
N PRO A 54 -7.35 -3.90 -35.73
CA PRO A 54 -7.22 -4.95 -36.74
C PRO A 54 -8.03 -6.21 -36.35
N ALA A 55 -8.62 -6.86 -37.36
CA ALA A 55 -9.44 -8.05 -37.12
C ALA A 55 -8.64 -9.21 -36.50
N ASP A 56 -7.39 -9.36 -36.85
CA ASP A 56 -6.48 -10.37 -36.28
C ASP A 56 -6.14 -10.08 -34.82
N PHE A 57 -6.05 -8.81 -34.42
CA PHE A 57 -5.85 -8.41 -33.01
C PHE A 57 -7.08 -8.79 -32.16
N VAL A 58 -8.29 -8.52 -32.66
CA VAL A 58 -9.51 -8.91 -31.96
C VAL A 58 -9.63 -10.43 -31.92
N ALA A 59 -9.37 -11.12 -33.04
CA ALA A 59 -9.40 -12.57 -33.12
C ALA A 59 -8.39 -13.25 -32.18
N TRP A 60 -7.22 -12.64 -31.97
CA TRP A 60 -6.26 -13.13 -30.98
C TRP A 60 -6.83 -13.12 -29.56
N ILE A 61 -7.49 -12.03 -29.15
CA ILE A 61 -8.12 -11.95 -27.81
C ILE A 61 -9.24 -12.97 -27.69
N ASP A 62 -10.05 -13.13 -28.75
CA ASP A 62 -11.19 -14.02 -28.78
C ASP A 62 -10.78 -15.52 -28.85
N SER A 63 -9.57 -15.82 -29.29
CA SER A 63 -9.08 -17.21 -29.42
C SER A 63 -8.83 -17.91 -28.10
N ASP A 64 -8.64 -17.16 -27.00
CA ASP A 64 -8.45 -17.67 -25.66
C ASP A 64 -9.53 -17.14 -24.71
N PRO A 65 -10.45 -18.00 -24.23
CA PRO A 65 -11.50 -17.61 -23.31
C PRO A 65 -11.01 -16.88 -22.05
N LEU A 66 -9.84 -17.28 -21.51
CA LEU A 66 -9.27 -16.67 -20.33
C LEU A 66 -8.74 -15.26 -20.63
N LEU A 67 -8.15 -15.07 -21.80
CA LEU A 67 -7.73 -13.76 -22.30
C LEU A 67 -8.94 -12.86 -22.53
N ALA A 68 -9.98 -13.35 -23.19
CA ALA A 68 -11.22 -12.61 -23.43
C ALA A 68 -11.88 -12.20 -22.09
N LYS A 69 -12.00 -13.10 -21.12
CA LYS A 69 -12.48 -12.80 -19.76
C LYS A 69 -11.63 -11.72 -19.08
N SER A 70 -10.31 -11.82 -19.19
CA SER A 70 -9.39 -10.83 -18.60
C SER A 70 -9.58 -9.44 -19.22
N VAL A 71 -9.64 -9.35 -20.56
CA VAL A 71 -9.70 -8.07 -21.29
C VAL A 71 -11.09 -7.44 -21.20
N TYR A 72 -12.16 -8.21 -21.46
CA TYR A 72 -13.51 -7.68 -21.57
C TYR A 72 -14.32 -7.77 -20.28
N GLY A 73 -14.00 -8.73 -19.38
CA GLY A 73 -14.84 -9.06 -18.24
C GLY A 73 -14.39 -8.47 -16.89
N CYS A 74 -13.09 -8.27 -16.68
CA CYS A 74 -12.58 -7.91 -15.36
C CYS A 74 -12.75 -6.44 -14.97
N ARG A 75 -12.95 -5.53 -15.93
CA ARG A 75 -13.14 -4.09 -15.72
C ARG A 75 -14.56 -3.64 -15.97
N LYS A 76 -15.02 -2.60 -15.25
CA LYS A 76 -16.31 -1.92 -15.53
C LYS A 76 -16.30 -1.24 -16.89
N ASP A 77 -15.13 -0.74 -17.30
CA ASP A 77 -14.89 -0.16 -18.60
C ASP A 77 -13.67 -0.84 -19.23
N PRO A 78 -13.87 -1.83 -20.10
CA PRO A 78 -12.79 -2.56 -20.76
C PRO A 78 -12.07 -1.77 -21.86
N LEU A 79 -12.65 -0.69 -22.37
CA LEU A 79 -12.10 0.04 -23.52
C LEU A 79 -10.66 0.55 -23.29
N PRO A 80 -10.33 1.16 -22.14
CA PRO A 80 -8.94 1.57 -21.88
C PRO A 80 -7.94 0.39 -21.90
N VAL A 81 -8.34 -0.78 -21.39
CA VAL A 81 -7.50 -1.98 -21.40
C VAL A 81 -7.25 -2.45 -22.82
N LEU A 82 -8.30 -2.53 -23.63
CA LEU A 82 -8.21 -2.94 -25.04
C LEU A 82 -7.30 -2.02 -25.84
N LEU A 83 -7.47 -0.69 -25.69
CA LEU A 83 -6.66 0.29 -26.38
C LEU A 83 -5.20 0.29 -25.88
N ALA A 84 -4.97 0.07 -24.59
CA ALA A 84 -3.63 -0.07 -24.04
C ALA A 84 -2.89 -1.29 -24.62
N LEU A 85 -3.55 -2.44 -24.69
CA LEU A 85 -2.97 -3.64 -25.33
C LEU A 85 -2.63 -3.39 -26.80
N ARG A 86 -3.52 -2.73 -27.54
CA ARG A 86 -3.24 -2.39 -28.94
C ARG A 86 -2.10 -1.39 -29.07
N SER A 87 -2.03 -0.39 -28.20
CA SER A 87 -0.93 0.57 -28.15
C SER A 87 0.42 -0.12 -27.89
N LEU A 88 0.44 -1.05 -26.92
CA LEU A 88 1.64 -1.85 -26.64
C LEU A 88 2.06 -2.69 -27.83
N GLU A 89 1.12 -3.28 -28.55
CA GLU A 89 1.42 -4.08 -29.74
C GLU A 89 2.00 -3.24 -30.87
N ILE A 90 1.47 -2.02 -31.09
CA ILE A 90 2.02 -1.08 -32.09
C ILE A 90 3.47 -0.74 -31.75
N ASP A 91 3.77 -0.49 -30.48
CA ASP A 91 5.07 -0.05 -30.02
C ASP A 91 6.10 -1.19 -29.93
N LEU A 92 5.67 -2.40 -29.53
CA LEU A 92 6.59 -3.49 -29.17
C LEU A 92 6.55 -4.68 -30.13
N GLY A 93 5.55 -4.71 -31.01
CA GLY A 93 5.31 -5.79 -31.95
C GLY A 93 4.45 -6.93 -31.39
N GLU A 94 3.86 -7.67 -32.31
CA GLU A 94 2.97 -8.79 -32.03
C GLU A 94 3.61 -9.87 -31.18
N ASP A 95 4.86 -10.24 -31.45
CA ASP A 95 5.55 -11.31 -30.75
C ASP A 95 5.68 -11.04 -29.25
N ALA A 96 6.05 -9.81 -28.90
CA ALA A 96 6.21 -9.40 -27.50
C ALA A 96 4.87 -9.45 -26.72
N VAL A 97 3.79 -8.97 -27.34
CA VAL A 97 2.48 -8.79 -26.66
C VAL A 97 1.66 -10.07 -26.71
N ARG A 98 1.60 -10.73 -27.89
CA ARG A 98 0.66 -11.85 -28.05
C ARG A 98 1.25 -13.21 -27.67
N ARG A 99 2.58 -13.39 -27.67
CA ARG A 99 3.22 -14.69 -27.51
C ARG A 99 4.14 -14.80 -26.31
N THR A 100 5.08 -13.87 -26.16
CA THR A 100 6.16 -14.04 -25.18
C THR A 100 5.87 -13.44 -23.82
N HIS A 101 5.13 -12.30 -23.75
CA HIS A 101 4.88 -11.58 -22.50
C HIS A 101 3.43 -11.11 -22.36
N THR A 102 2.48 -11.93 -22.80
CA THR A 102 1.03 -11.60 -22.78
C THR A 102 0.54 -11.21 -21.39
N GLN A 103 0.94 -11.94 -20.36
CA GLN A 103 0.50 -11.66 -18.99
C GLN A 103 1.05 -10.33 -18.47
N LEU A 104 2.29 -9.99 -18.79
CA LEU A 104 2.86 -8.69 -18.47
C LEU A 104 2.16 -7.55 -19.23
N ALA A 105 1.87 -7.76 -20.52
CA ALA A 105 1.13 -6.76 -21.30
C ALA A 105 -0.26 -6.49 -20.72
N ILE A 106 -0.99 -7.54 -20.31
CA ILE A 106 -2.30 -7.40 -19.64
C ILE A 106 -2.13 -6.66 -18.30
N ALA A 107 -1.12 -7.01 -17.47
CA ALA A 107 -0.87 -6.36 -16.19
C ALA A 107 -0.62 -4.84 -16.36
N ILE A 108 0.17 -4.47 -17.35
CA ILE A 108 0.46 -3.07 -17.68
C ILE A 108 -0.79 -2.37 -18.20
N ALA A 109 -1.54 -2.97 -19.12
CA ALA A 109 -2.79 -2.41 -19.63
C ALA A 109 -3.84 -2.23 -18.53
N MET A 110 -3.96 -3.20 -17.62
CA MET A 110 -4.85 -3.13 -16.46
C MET A 110 -4.44 -2.02 -15.50
N GLN A 111 -3.14 -1.87 -15.25
CA GLN A 111 -2.61 -0.83 -14.37
C GLN A 111 -2.77 0.56 -14.99
N ASP A 112 -2.46 0.72 -16.27
CA ASP A 112 -2.61 1.98 -16.98
C ASP A 112 -4.08 2.41 -17.05
N SER A 113 -5.01 1.49 -17.32
CA SER A 113 -6.44 1.76 -17.32
C SER A 113 -6.94 2.27 -15.97
N TYR A 114 -6.31 1.86 -14.88
CA TYR A 114 -6.59 2.35 -13.54
C TYR A 114 -5.94 3.71 -13.28
N ALA A 115 -4.67 3.86 -13.64
CA ALA A 115 -3.95 5.13 -13.56
C ALA A 115 -4.65 6.23 -14.36
N ALA A 116 -5.17 5.88 -15.54
CA ALA A 116 -5.96 6.76 -16.37
C ALA A 116 -7.22 7.32 -15.68
N ARG A 117 -7.65 6.72 -14.60
CA ARG A 117 -8.77 7.20 -13.75
C ARG A 117 -8.33 8.08 -12.59
N GLY A 118 -7.08 8.49 -12.57
CA GLY A 118 -6.55 9.45 -11.60
C GLY A 118 -6.07 8.87 -10.29
N ALA A 119 -5.88 7.57 -10.22
CA ALA A 119 -5.38 6.89 -9.04
C ALA A 119 -3.94 6.43 -9.20
N GLN A 120 -3.07 7.25 -9.74
CA GLN A 120 -1.64 7.01 -9.57
C GLN A 120 -1.29 7.32 -8.11
N GLY A 121 -1.37 6.30 -7.30
CA GLY A 121 -0.87 6.38 -5.97
C GLY A 121 0.64 6.51 -5.97
N THR A 122 1.12 7.72 -6.02
CA THR A 122 2.47 8.06 -5.57
C THR A 122 2.55 8.05 -4.04
N GLY A 123 1.65 7.33 -3.38
CA GLY A 123 1.70 6.96 -1.98
C GLY A 123 0.89 7.82 -1.05
N TRP A 124 1.05 9.03 -0.77
CA TRP A 124 0.46 9.69 0.41
C TRP A 124 -0.70 10.66 0.14
N ASN A 125 -0.88 11.09 -1.10
CA ASN A 125 -1.84 12.14 -1.45
C ASN A 125 -2.96 11.67 -2.38
N ASP A 126 -3.35 10.42 -2.31
CA ASP A 126 -4.42 9.84 -3.14
C ASP A 126 -5.81 10.46 -2.88
N ALA A 127 -5.93 11.30 -1.86
CA ALA A 127 -7.19 11.97 -1.53
C ALA A 127 -7.66 12.96 -2.61
N ASP A 128 -6.74 13.46 -3.43
CA ASP A 128 -7.02 14.41 -4.51
C ASP A 128 -6.96 13.76 -5.90
N GLY A 129 -7.18 12.45 -6.01
CA GLY A 129 -7.15 11.67 -7.24
C GLY A 129 -7.62 12.49 -8.42
N ALA A 130 -6.83 12.50 -9.49
CA ALA A 130 -6.97 13.41 -10.61
C ALA A 130 -8.41 13.53 -11.07
N LYS A 131 -8.96 14.72 -10.95
CA LYS A 131 -10.31 15.06 -11.40
C LYS A 131 -10.45 15.08 -12.93
N THR A 132 -9.34 14.87 -13.64
CA THR A 132 -9.30 14.86 -15.10
C THR A 132 -9.16 13.42 -15.57
N PRO A 133 -10.10 12.89 -16.36
CA PRO A 133 -9.92 11.58 -16.98
C PRO A 133 -8.63 11.60 -17.82
N ALA A 134 -7.78 10.62 -17.62
CA ALA A 134 -6.61 10.48 -18.49
C ALA A 134 -7.04 10.26 -19.94
N ALA A 135 -6.21 10.71 -20.87
CA ALA A 135 -6.43 10.45 -22.27
C ALA A 135 -6.40 8.93 -22.53
N LEU A 136 -7.29 8.45 -23.37
CA LEU A 136 -7.24 7.05 -23.82
C LEU A 136 -5.92 6.81 -24.58
N PRO A 137 -5.35 5.61 -24.49
CA PRO A 137 -4.16 5.25 -25.26
C PRO A 137 -4.33 5.49 -26.76
N ASP A 138 -3.32 6.08 -27.37
CA ASP A 138 -3.28 6.28 -28.83
C ASP A 138 -2.99 4.96 -29.55
N VAL A 139 -3.83 4.62 -30.48
CA VAL A 139 -3.71 3.42 -31.32
C VAL A 139 -3.46 3.75 -32.79
N SER A 140 -3.07 4.98 -33.09
CA SER A 140 -2.68 5.40 -34.44
C SER A 140 -1.42 4.66 -34.90
N PRO A 141 -1.30 4.34 -36.19
CA PRO A 141 -0.09 3.77 -36.76
C PRO A 141 1.14 4.67 -36.49
N ARG A 142 2.19 4.09 -35.98
CA ARG A 142 3.44 4.78 -35.68
C ARG A 142 4.65 3.85 -35.78
N THR A 143 5.84 4.42 -35.79
CA THR A 143 7.07 3.63 -35.75
C THR A 143 7.18 2.89 -34.40
N PRO A 144 7.51 1.59 -34.42
CA PRO A 144 7.77 0.84 -33.20
C PRO A 144 8.77 1.52 -32.28
N LEU A 145 8.61 1.31 -30.99
CA LEU A 145 9.46 1.88 -29.97
C LEU A 145 10.90 1.39 -30.11
N SER A 146 11.85 2.32 -30.15
CA SER A 146 13.24 2.03 -29.86
C SER A 146 13.54 2.50 -28.45
N LEU A 147 13.79 1.56 -27.54
CA LEU A 147 14.07 1.88 -26.14
C LEU A 147 15.42 2.60 -26.04
N VAL A 148 15.37 3.89 -25.78
CA VAL A 148 16.56 4.71 -25.52
C VAL A 148 16.59 5.03 -24.03
N ILE A 149 17.65 4.59 -23.35
CA ILE A 149 17.90 4.96 -21.97
C ILE A 149 18.66 6.27 -21.96
N PRO A 150 18.11 7.34 -21.37
CA PRO A 150 18.82 8.61 -21.26
C PRO A 150 20.17 8.44 -20.55
N GLY A 151 21.13 9.28 -20.89
CA GLY A 151 22.50 9.23 -20.34
C GLY A 151 22.56 9.41 -18.82
N ASP A 152 23.78 9.31 -18.28
CA ASP A 152 24.06 9.25 -16.83
C ASP A 152 23.30 10.33 -16.04
N PRO A 153 22.49 9.92 -15.09
CA PRO A 153 21.76 10.81 -14.22
C PRO A 153 22.66 11.70 -13.34
N ARG A 154 23.87 11.24 -13.11
CA ARG A 154 24.86 11.97 -12.29
C ARG A 154 25.52 13.11 -13.02
N VAL A 155 25.39 13.16 -14.35
CA VAL A 155 25.86 14.32 -15.11
C VAL A 155 24.99 15.50 -14.73
N PRO A 156 25.52 16.52 -14.07
CA PRO A 156 24.75 17.71 -13.72
C PRO A 156 24.09 18.25 -14.98
N VAL A 157 22.84 18.64 -14.88
CA VAL A 157 22.24 19.49 -15.91
C VAL A 157 23.10 20.73 -15.94
N ASP A 158 23.62 21.07 -17.09
CA ASP A 158 24.28 22.35 -17.26
C ASP A 158 23.24 23.45 -16.98
N THR A 159 23.22 23.90 -15.73
CA THR A 159 22.35 25.00 -15.30
C THR A 159 22.91 26.35 -15.76
N LYS A 160 24.04 26.34 -16.44
CA LYS A 160 24.69 27.55 -16.97
C LYS A 160 24.17 27.90 -18.36
N ASP A 161 22.84 28.07 -18.46
CA ASP A 161 22.30 28.89 -19.53
C ASP A 161 22.68 30.34 -19.23
N PRO A 162 23.61 30.95 -20.01
CA PRO A 162 24.07 32.32 -19.75
C PRO A 162 22.93 33.35 -19.82
N SER A 163 21.82 33.01 -20.46
CA SER A 163 20.64 33.86 -20.59
C SER A 163 19.71 33.83 -19.35
N ARG A 164 19.92 32.88 -18.45
CA ARG A 164 19.08 32.67 -17.27
C ARG A 164 19.63 33.44 -16.07
N THR A 165 18.81 34.28 -15.47
CA THR A 165 19.11 34.88 -14.18
C THR A 165 18.88 33.85 -13.07
N LEU A 166 19.91 33.57 -12.30
CA LEU A 166 19.83 32.70 -11.13
C LEU A 166 19.07 33.41 -10.00
N ASP A 167 18.19 32.66 -9.34
CA ASP A 167 17.52 33.15 -8.13
C ASP A 167 18.19 32.62 -6.86
N VAL A 168 17.69 33.04 -5.69
CA VAL A 168 18.23 32.63 -4.40
C VAL A 168 18.25 31.10 -4.21
N HIS A 169 17.24 30.40 -4.72
CA HIS A 169 17.18 28.96 -4.61
C HIS A 169 18.18 28.27 -5.54
N ASP A 170 18.43 28.83 -6.72
CA ASP A 170 19.51 28.35 -7.60
C ASP A 170 20.86 28.42 -6.89
N HIS A 171 21.16 29.54 -6.25
CA HIS A 171 22.42 29.70 -5.54
C HIS A 171 22.56 28.73 -4.38
N ILE A 172 21.51 28.50 -3.60
CA ILE A 172 21.52 27.52 -2.50
C ILE A 172 21.80 26.09 -3.03
N VAL A 173 21.15 25.71 -4.11
CA VAL A 173 21.35 24.38 -4.72
C VAL A 173 22.75 24.29 -5.33
N ASN A 174 23.21 25.32 -6.04
CA ASN A 174 24.53 25.35 -6.65
C ASN A 174 25.65 25.25 -5.61
N PHE A 175 25.50 25.91 -4.46
CA PHE A 175 26.46 25.75 -3.37
C PHE A 175 26.65 24.27 -3.00
N LEU A 176 25.58 23.53 -2.82
CA LEU A 176 25.65 22.13 -2.45
C LEU A 176 26.17 21.22 -3.59
N GLU A 177 25.78 21.52 -4.81
CA GLU A 177 26.08 20.67 -5.96
C GLU A 177 27.45 20.95 -6.58
N ASP A 178 27.97 22.17 -6.50
CA ASP A 178 29.29 22.56 -6.99
C ASP A 178 30.38 22.50 -5.93
N HIS A 179 30.01 22.31 -4.66
CA HIS A 179 30.97 22.20 -3.57
C HIS A 179 31.90 21.00 -3.74
N ALA A 180 33.16 21.13 -3.31
CA ALA A 180 34.07 19.99 -3.23
C ALA A 180 33.50 18.90 -2.33
N GLU A 181 33.86 17.65 -2.60
CA GLU A 181 33.48 16.55 -1.72
C GLU A 181 34.09 16.71 -0.33
N ILE A 182 33.31 16.42 0.68
CA ILE A 182 33.69 16.41 2.07
C ILE A 182 33.73 14.98 2.62
N ASP A 183 34.46 14.76 3.66
CA ASP A 183 34.39 13.55 4.46
C ASP A 183 33.25 13.71 5.47
N ALA A 184 32.11 13.11 5.16
CA ALA A 184 30.92 13.17 5.99
C ALA A 184 30.80 11.92 6.89
N GLU A 185 30.60 12.12 8.19
CA GLU A 185 30.33 11.01 9.09
C GLU A 185 28.83 10.67 9.06
N ILE A 186 28.52 9.43 8.76
CA ILE A 186 27.17 8.90 8.76
C ILE A 186 27.03 7.78 9.78
N ALA A 187 25.87 7.78 10.46
CA ALA A 187 25.51 6.70 11.37
C ALA A 187 24.87 5.56 10.56
N VAL A 188 25.55 4.44 10.47
CA VAL A 188 25.14 3.26 9.72
C VAL A 188 24.67 2.18 10.69
N LYS A 189 23.50 1.58 10.43
CA LYS A 189 23.07 0.39 11.16
C LYS A 189 23.61 -0.85 10.47
N GLU A 190 24.57 -1.50 11.08
CA GLU A 190 25.11 -2.76 10.62
C GLU A 190 24.44 -3.92 11.36
N LEU A 191 23.93 -4.87 10.60
CA LEU A 191 23.53 -6.15 11.15
C LEU A 191 24.78 -7.01 11.35
N PRO A 192 24.88 -7.74 12.47
CA PRO A 192 25.96 -8.72 12.63
C PRO A 192 25.91 -9.72 11.47
N PRO A 193 27.05 -10.31 11.08
CA PRO A 193 27.10 -11.33 10.06
C PRO A 193 26.09 -12.44 10.33
N LEU A 194 25.49 -12.96 9.27
CA LEU A 194 24.63 -14.13 9.37
C LEU A 194 25.47 -15.33 9.84
N GLU A 195 25.16 -15.84 11.02
CA GLU A 195 25.70 -17.07 11.52
C GLU A 195 24.78 -18.23 11.15
N TYR A 196 25.37 -19.38 10.81
CA TYR A 196 24.65 -20.60 10.52
C TYR A 196 24.90 -21.63 11.62
N ASP A 197 23.92 -22.44 11.92
CA ASP A 197 24.08 -23.59 12.80
C ASP A 197 24.82 -24.76 12.08
N GLU A 198 25.10 -25.83 12.81
CA GLU A 198 25.78 -27.01 12.28
C GLU A 198 25.00 -27.72 11.14
N LYS A 199 23.73 -27.37 10.95
CA LYS A 199 22.86 -27.89 9.88
C LYS A 199 22.74 -26.92 8.70
N GLY A 200 23.49 -25.81 8.71
CA GLY A 200 23.42 -24.77 7.68
C GLY A 200 22.15 -23.92 7.72
N VAL A 201 21.43 -23.92 8.85
CA VAL A 201 20.27 -23.06 9.07
C VAL A 201 20.73 -21.73 9.66
N ALA A 202 20.30 -20.62 9.07
CA ALA A 202 20.64 -19.30 9.56
C ALA A 202 20.10 -19.11 10.98
N LYS A 203 20.97 -18.77 11.91
CA LYS A 203 20.58 -18.37 13.27
C LYS A 203 19.84 -17.04 13.22
N PRO A 204 18.96 -16.77 14.21
CA PRO A 204 18.34 -15.45 14.33
C PRO A 204 19.42 -14.36 14.36
N GLN A 205 19.34 -13.44 13.40
CA GLN A 205 20.32 -12.36 13.29
C GLN A 205 20.25 -11.45 14.52
N GLY A 206 21.39 -11.06 15.07
CA GLY A 206 21.47 -10.15 16.21
C GLY A 206 20.87 -8.77 15.89
N LYS A 207 20.69 -7.94 16.92
CA LYS A 207 20.21 -6.57 16.73
C LYS A 207 21.25 -5.76 15.97
N ALA A 208 20.77 -4.93 15.02
CA ALA A 208 21.63 -3.98 14.33
C ALA A 208 22.35 -3.05 15.34
N VAL A 209 23.63 -2.88 15.16
CA VAL A 209 24.46 -1.92 15.90
C VAL A 209 24.69 -0.68 15.04
N THR A 210 24.66 0.49 15.65
CA THR A 210 24.99 1.73 14.94
C THR A 210 26.49 1.91 14.94
N VAL A 211 27.08 1.99 13.75
CA VAL A 211 28.50 2.32 13.56
C VAL A 211 28.61 3.62 12.79
N MET A 212 29.61 4.43 13.11
CA MET A 212 29.92 5.64 12.34
C MET A 212 30.82 5.27 11.17
N LYS A 213 30.46 5.72 9.97
CA LYS A 213 31.31 5.56 8.76
C LYS A 213 31.57 6.91 8.13
N THR A 214 32.79 7.12 7.72
CA THR A 214 33.16 8.26 6.91
C THR A 214 32.88 7.94 5.44
N VAL A 215 32.08 8.78 4.78
CA VAL A 215 31.80 8.69 3.35
C VAL A 215 32.21 9.97 2.68
N ARG A 216 32.87 9.84 1.54
CA ARG A 216 33.29 11.00 0.74
C ARG A 216 32.16 11.36 -0.24
N ARG A 217 31.62 12.55 -0.07
CA ARG A 217 30.51 13.04 -0.90
C ARG A 217 30.39 14.58 -0.85
N ARG A 218 29.64 15.14 -1.77
CA ARG A 218 29.26 16.55 -1.70
C ARG A 218 28.38 16.81 -0.46
N PRO A 219 28.48 18.02 0.14
CA PRO A 219 27.70 18.34 1.32
C PRO A 219 26.20 18.34 1.01
N LEU A 220 25.42 17.93 1.99
CA LEU A 220 23.98 18.10 2.05
C LEU A 220 23.66 19.31 2.92
N GLY A 221 22.43 19.82 2.86
CA GLY A 221 21.97 20.87 3.77
C GLY A 221 22.16 20.53 5.25
N ALA A 222 22.02 19.26 5.61
CA ALA A 222 22.27 18.77 6.97
C ALA A 222 23.75 18.94 7.39
N ASP A 223 24.70 18.73 6.49
CA ASP A 223 26.12 18.91 6.77
C ASP A 223 26.45 20.39 7.01
N VAL A 224 25.84 21.27 6.21
CA VAL A 224 25.98 22.73 6.41
C VAL A 224 25.43 23.12 7.78
N ILE A 225 24.28 22.61 8.17
CA ILE A 225 23.67 22.88 9.48
C ILE A 225 24.57 22.36 10.63
N ALA A 226 25.24 21.24 10.42
CA ALA A 226 26.05 20.59 11.42
C ALA A 226 27.44 21.19 11.60
N SER A 227 27.97 21.93 10.62
CA SER A 227 29.36 22.42 10.59
C SER A 227 29.44 23.93 10.53
N ALA A 228 30.01 24.59 11.54
CA ALA A 228 30.23 26.03 11.54
C ALA A 228 31.15 26.49 10.39
N ALA A 229 32.11 25.66 9.97
CA ALA A 229 32.95 25.94 8.82
C ALA A 229 32.13 26.01 7.50
N LEU A 230 31.30 24.98 7.25
CA LEU A 230 30.43 24.95 6.06
C LEU A 230 29.39 26.07 6.10
N GLN A 231 28.90 26.46 7.28
CA GLN A 231 28.00 27.62 7.42
C GLN A 231 28.70 28.92 7.03
N ALA A 232 29.96 29.09 7.44
CA ALA A 232 30.74 30.27 7.06
C ALA A 232 30.97 30.32 5.53
N GLU A 233 31.34 29.20 4.92
CA GLU A 233 31.49 29.07 3.47
C GLU A 233 30.19 29.35 2.71
N PHE A 234 29.08 28.76 3.16
CA PHE A 234 27.73 29.01 2.62
C PHE A 234 27.35 30.49 2.71
N ASN A 235 27.52 31.10 3.88
CA ASN A 235 27.18 32.49 4.08
C ASN A 235 28.03 33.43 3.19
N ALA A 236 29.32 33.14 3.03
CA ALA A 236 30.21 33.89 2.14
C ALA A 236 29.79 33.71 0.67
N PHE A 237 29.44 32.50 0.26
CA PHE A 237 28.97 32.20 -1.09
C PHE A 237 27.66 32.95 -1.39
N MET A 238 26.69 32.91 -0.48
CA MET A 238 25.42 33.61 -0.67
C MET A 238 25.61 35.12 -0.76
N ALA A 239 26.44 35.69 0.09
CA ALA A 239 26.75 37.12 0.06
C ALA A 239 27.44 37.54 -1.25
N ALA A 240 28.39 36.74 -1.74
CA ALA A 240 29.08 36.97 -3.03
C ALA A 240 28.14 36.91 -4.24
N ASN A 241 27.03 36.18 -4.11
CA ASN A 241 26.01 36.05 -5.14
C ASN A 241 24.79 36.99 -4.95
N GLY A 242 24.95 38.02 -4.12
CA GLY A 242 23.92 39.06 -3.94
C GLY A 242 22.85 38.79 -2.91
N HIS A 243 23.00 37.73 -2.10
CA HIS A 243 22.03 37.32 -1.07
C HIS A 243 22.63 37.35 0.36
N PRO A 244 23.18 38.51 0.84
CA PRO A 244 23.79 38.60 2.16
C PRO A 244 22.80 38.39 3.32
N GLU A 245 21.50 38.48 3.07
CA GLU A 245 20.42 38.22 4.02
C GLU A 245 20.21 36.75 4.30
N VAL A 246 20.64 35.87 3.40
CA VAL A 246 20.53 34.42 3.56
C VAL A 246 21.71 33.90 4.35
N ARG A 247 21.50 33.74 5.65
CA ARG A 247 22.57 33.32 6.58
C ARG A 247 22.13 32.18 7.47
N ILE A 248 23.06 31.30 7.73
CA ILE A 248 22.92 30.17 8.66
C ILE A 248 23.94 30.37 9.80
N ASP A 249 23.48 30.24 11.03
CA ASP A 249 24.30 30.27 12.25
C ASP A 249 23.73 29.29 13.26
N CYS A 250 24.13 28.04 13.15
CA CYS A 250 23.71 26.92 14.01
C CYS A 250 24.85 26.35 14.87
N GLY A 251 26.09 26.86 14.70
CA GLY A 251 27.29 26.34 15.38
C GLY A 251 27.67 24.92 14.90
N ASP A 252 28.68 24.33 15.58
CA ASP A 252 29.12 22.96 15.31
C ASP A 252 28.22 21.96 16.05
N ARG A 253 27.16 21.56 15.41
CA ARG A 253 26.25 20.57 15.99
C ARG A 253 25.64 19.68 14.91
N ALA A 254 25.94 18.42 14.95
CA ALA A 254 25.15 17.43 14.22
C ALA A 254 23.76 17.31 14.87
N VAL A 255 22.80 18.08 14.39
CA VAL A 255 21.45 18.07 14.93
C VAL A 255 20.48 17.65 13.85
N HIS A 256 19.87 16.53 14.07
CA HIS A 256 18.80 16.05 13.20
C HIS A 256 17.52 16.85 13.42
N TRP A 257 16.82 17.14 12.36
CA TRP A 257 15.59 17.94 12.37
C TRP A 257 14.63 17.57 13.53
N TYR A 258 14.34 16.29 13.73
CA TYR A 258 13.38 15.87 14.74
C TYR A 258 13.95 15.70 16.14
N SER A 259 15.26 15.75 16.29
CA SER A 259 15.89 15.81 17.61
C SER A 259 16.04 17.25 18.11
N THR A 260 15.67 18.25 17.31
CA THR A 260 15.72 19.66 17.71
C THR A 260 14.83 19.95 18.91
N GLU A 261 13.77 19.18 19.14
CA GLU A 261 12.93 19.31 20.33
C GLU A 261 13.68 19.06 21.63
N ALA A 262 14.74 18.27 21.60
CA ALA A 262 15.62 18.02 22.74
C ALA A 262 16.58 19.17 23.06
N ILE A 263 16.67 20.19 22.19
CA ILE A 263 17.50 21.36 22.43
C ILE A 263 16.76 22.31 23.35
N SER A 264 17.33 22.57 24.52
CA SER A 264 16.73 23.47 25.52
C SER A 264 16.73 24.93 25.08
N ASP A 265 17.75 25.34 24.31
CA ASP A 265 17.84 26.68 23.72
C ASP A 265 16.81 26.84 22.60
N LYS A 266 15.79 27.67 22.85
CA LYS A 266 14.70 27.92 21.92
C LYS A 266 15.15 28.65 20.67
N ASP A 267 16.10 29.59 20.79
CA ASP A 267 16.58 30.41 19.68
C ASP A 267 17.45 29.56 18.73
N LEU A 268 18.34 28.74 19.29
CA LEU A 268 19.13 27.79 18.50
C LEU A 268 18.21 26.80 17.77
N ARG A 269 17.22 26.27 18.46
CA ARG A 269 16.23 25.36 17.84
C ARG A 269 15.49 26.02 16.70
N ALA A 270 15.08 27.26 16.86
CA ALA A 270 14.41 28.03 15.79
C ALA A 270 15.34 28.24 14.59
N ARG A 271 16.61 28.61 14.83
CA ARG A 271 17.62 28.79 13.76
C ARG A 271 17.88 27.50 12.98
N ILE A 272 18.04 26.38 13.66
CA ILE A 272 18.22 25.07 13.03
C ILE A 272 17.00 24.71 12.18
N LYS A 273 15.79 24.94 12.72
CA LYS A 273 14.56 24.72 11.97
C LYS A 273 14.51 25.58 10.71
N THR A 274 14.82 26.84 10.81
CA THR A 274 14.83 27.79 9.68
C THR A 274 15.85 27.35 8.61
N ALA A 275 17.03 26.88 9.03
CA ALA A 275 18.03 26.39 8.10
C ALA A 275 17.57 25.12 7.36
N HIS A 276 16.92 24.19 8.05
CA HIS A 276 16.30 23.03 7.39
C HIS A 276 15.20 23.46 6.41
N ASP A 277 14.35 24.42 6.79
CA ASP A 277 13.31 24.95 5.93
C ASP A 277 13.92 25.58 4.66
N LEU A 278 15.00 26.34 4.82
CA LEU A 278 15.70 27.01 3.71
C LEU A 278 16.18 26.00 2.65
N PHE A 279 16.93 25.00 3.06
CA PHE A 279 17.41 23.96 2.13
C PHE A 279 16.28 23.17 1.50
N HIS A 280 15.29 22.82 2.31
CA HIS A 280 14.10 22.12 1.82
C HIS A 280 13.36 22.93 0.74
N ASP A 281 13.13 24.21 0.98
CA ASP A 281 12.38 25.07 0.06
C ASP A 281 13.19 25.35 -1.22
N ALA A 282 14.51 25.52 -1.11
CA ALA A 282 15.37 25.64 -2.28
C ALA A 282 15.31 24.40 -3.18
N TYR A 283 15.41 23.26 -2.58
CA TYR A 283 15.28 22.01 -3.31
C TYR A 283 13.91 21.82 -3.94
N ARG A 284 12.85 22.19 -3.24
CA ARG A 284 11.49 22.16 -3.73
C ARG A 284 11.26 23.12 -4.89
N ALA A 285 11.75 24.35 -4.75
CA ALA A 285 11.58 25.39 -5.77
C ALA A 285 12.26 25.04 -7.09
N LYS A 286 13.38 24.32 -7.04
CA LYS A 286 14.17 24.02 -8.24
C LYS A 286 13.80 22.75 -8.96
N GLY A 287 12.88 21.94 -8.40
CA GLY A 287 12.44 20.74 -9.09
C GLY A 287 13.61 19.99 -9.69
N ARG A 288 14.53 19.60 -8.93
CA ARG A 288 15.90 19.13 -9.08
C ARG A 288 16.33 18.48 -10.37
N MET A 289 15.39 17.95 -11.16
CA MET A 289 15.73 17.32 -12.41
C MET A 289 14.83 17.88 -13.51
N PRO A 290 15.34 18.14 -14.71
CA PRO A 290 14.51 18.54 -15.82
C PRO A 290 13.42 17.52 -16.06
N ALA A 291 12.18 17.96 -16.19
CA ALA A 291 11.00 17.11 -16.37
C ALA A 291 11.18 16.08 -17.51
N GLU A 292 11.92 16.46 -18.56
CA GLU A 292 12.23 15.57 -19.68
C GLU A 292 13.16 14.42 -19.32
N ARG A 293 14.03 14.61 -18.33
CA ARG A 293 15.01 13.58 -17.90
C ARG A 293 14.41 12.62 -16.90
N ASP A 294 13.38 13.04 -16.19
CA ASP A 294 12.84 12.33 -15.06
C ASP A 294 11.35 12.03 -15.20
N ARG A 295 10.83 12.15 -16.39
CA ARG A 295 9.46 11.72 -16.65
C ARG A 295 9.29 10.23 -16.37
N ALA A 296 8.12 9.87 -15.91
CA ALA A 296 7.72 8.48 -15.87
C ALA A 296 7.79 7.85 -17.27
N PRO A 297 8.22 6.60 -17.38
CA PRO A 297 8.20 5.90 -18.66
C PRO A 297 6.76 5.71 -19.15
N THR A 298 6.59 5.66 -20.46
CA THR A 298 5.34 5.19 -21.05
C THR A 298 5.13 3.71 -20.76
N MET A 299 3.92 3.20 -20.95
CA MET A 299 3.61 1.78 -20.85
C MET A 299 4.59 0.93 -21.66
N ALA A 300 4.80 1.31 -22.92
CA ALA A 300 5.67 0.58 -23.85
C ALA A 300 7.14 0.62 -23.41
N GLU A 301 7.63 1.78 -22.97
CA GLU A 301 9.00 1.91 -22.42
C GLU A 301 9.20 1.07 -21.17
N SER A 302 8.19 1.05 -20.30
CA SER A 302 8.21 0.24 -19.07
C SER A 302 8.24 -1.26 -19.39
N MET A 303 7.39 -1.71 -20.29
CA MET A 303 7.36 -3.10 -20.75
C MET A 303 8.66 -3.48 -21.46
N ALA A 304 9.14 -2.65 -22.39
CA ALA A 304 10.39 -2.89 -23.10
C ALA A 304 11.58 -3.02 -22.15
N TRP A 305 11.61 -2.20 -21.09
CA TRP A 305 12.64 -2.25 -20.07
C TRP A 305 12.62 -3.58 -19.30
N PHE A 306 11.46 -4.03 -18.83
CA PHE A 306 11.32 -5.32 -18.15
C PHE A 306 11.69 -6.49 -19.05
N VAL A 307 11.19 -6.52 -20.28
CA VAL A 307 11.48 -7.59 -21.26
C VAL A 307 12.97 -7.66 -21.57
N ARG A 308 13.63 -6.49 -21.78
CA ARG A 308 15.08 -6.44 -22.00
C ARG A 308 15.84 -7.05 -20.82
N ASN A 309 15.47 -6.69 -19.61
CA ASN A 309 16.20 -7.10 -18.43
C ASN A 309 15.85 -8.52 -17.98
N ASP A 310 14.67 -9.03 -18.30
CA ASP A 310 14.35 -10.44 -18.09
C ASP A 310 15.25 -11.37 -18.89
N ARG A 311 15.57 -11.01 -20.14
CA ARG A 311 16.48 -11.76 -21.00
C ARG A 311 17.93 -11.72 -20.50
N HIS A 312 18.34 -10.61 -19.92
CA HIS A 312 19.69 -10.39 -19.41
C HIS A 312 19.82 -10.63 -17.90
N ALA A 313 18.71 -10.87 -17.21
CA ALA A 313 18.71 -11.15 -15.81
C ALA A 313 19.37 -12.50 -15.58
N PHE A 314 20.65 -12.50 -15.42
CA PHE A 314 21.50 -13.55 -14.92
C PHE A 314 21.25 -14.95 -15.52
N ASP A 315 22.28 -15.54 -16.06
CA ASP A 315 22.22 -16.96 -16.42
C ASP A 315 21.77 -17.80 -15.20
N ASP A 316 21.18 -18.95 -15.48
CA ASP A 316 20.58 -19.78 -14.43
C ASP A 316 21.59 -20.27 -13.40
N ALA A 317 22.87 -20.43 -13.80
CA ALA A 317 23.94 -20.84 -12.90
C ALA A 317 24.27 -19.72 -11.91
N THR A 318 24.36 -18.48 -12.36
CA THR A 318 24.59 -17.32 -11.49
C THR A 318 23.41 -17.11 -10.53
N ARG A 319 22.18 -17.27 -11.00
CA ARG A 319 20.98 -17.21 -10.13
C ARG A 319 20.97 -18.28 -9.05
N ALA A 320 21.26 -19.52 -9.43
CA ALA A 320 21.31 -20.63 -8.49
C ALA A 320 22.41 -20.46 -7.45
N ALA A 321 23.60 -20.05 -7.87
CA ALA A 321 24.73 -19.81 -6.98
C ALA A 321 24.50 -18.69 -5.97
N ARG A 322 23.66 -17.70 -6.31
CA ARG A 322 23.38 -16.51 -5.49
C ARG A 322 22.01 -16.53 -4.83
N GLN A 323 21.26 -17.61 -5.00
CA GLN A 323 19.91 -17.76 -4.45
C GLN A 323 18.96 -16.59 -4.76
N TRP A 324 19.17 -15.95 -5.93
CA TRP A 324 18.35 -14.83 -6.34
C TRP A 324 16.98 -15.30 -6.82
N PRO A 325 15.88 -14.92 -6.17
CA PRO A 325 14.57 -15.33 -6.61
C PRO A 325 14.19 -14.57 -7.89
N ARG A 326 14.11 -15.28 -9.00
CA ARG A 326 13.49 -14.74 -10.20
C ARG A 326 11.99 -14.71 -10.05
N PHE A 327 11.38 -13.54 -10.26
CA PHE A 327 9.96 -13.46 -10.43
C PHE A 327 9.63 -13.57 -11.93
N PRO A 328 8.83 -14.57 -12.36
CA PRO A 328 8.60 -14.81 -13.78
C PRO A 328 7.69 -13.73 -14.39
N LEU A 329 8.09 -13.17 -15.54
CA LEU A 329 7.27 -12.20 -16.27
C LEU A 329 6.10 -12.81 -17.04
N ASP A 330 6.01 -14.13 -17.09
CA ASP A 330 4.88 -14.93 -17.60
C ASP A 330 3.91 -15.34 -16.48
N ALA A 331 4.16 -14.87 -15.24
CA ALA A 331 3.23 -15.07 -14.15
C ALA A 331 1.85 -14.46 -14.48
N PRO A 332 0.75 -14.99 -13.93
CA PRO A 332 -0.59 -14.43 -14.12
C PRO A 332 -0.66 -12.94 -13.84
N TRP A 333 -1.34 -12.19 -14.70
CA TRP A 333 -1.37 -10.72 -14.67
C TRP A 333 -1.74 -10.12 -13.29
N PRO A 334 -2.62 -10.72 -12.46
CA PRO A 334 -2.95 -10.11 -11.17
C PRO A 334 -1.75 -9.99 -10.23
N VAL A 335 -0.82 -10.95 -10.26
CA VAL A 335 0.39 -10.89 -9.42
C VAL A 335 1.47 -9.98 -10.00
N LEU A 336 1.42 -9.68 -11.31
CA LEU A 336 2.33 -8.75 -11.98
C LEU A 336 1.91 -7.28 -11.86
N MET A 337 0.68 -6.97 -11.49
CA MET A 337 0.17 -5.59 -11.49
C MET A 337 0.98 -4.65 -10.60
N MET A 338 1.53 -5.11 -9.49
CA MET A 338 2.40 -4.28 -8.65
C MET A 338 3.72 -3.92 -9.37
N LEU A 339 4.22 -4.78 -10.27
CA LEU A 339 5.37 -4.47 -11.10
C LEU A 339 5.04 -3.37 -12.11
N ALA A 340 3.88 -3.51 -12.76
CA ALA A 340 3.39 -2.56 -13.75
C ALA A 340 3.10 -1.15 -13.18
N ALA A 341 2.91 -1.04 -11.87
CA ALA A 341 2.68 0.23 -11.18
C ALA A 341 3.93 1.12 -11.04
N ASP A 342 5.01 0.84 -11.76
CA ASP A 342 6.27 1.56 -11.61
C ASP A 342 6.32 2.81 -12.50
N ASP A 343 6.37 3.98 -11.86
CA ASP A 343 6.51 5.30 -12.47
C ASP A 343 7.96 5.80 -12.52
N GLN A 344 8.92 4.95 -12.22
CA GLN A 344 10.31 5.32 -12.05
C GLN A 344 11.00 5.59 -13.40
N PRO A 345 11.75 6.70 -13.55
CA PRO A 345 12.45 7.02 -14.78
C PRO A 345 13.38 5.91 -15.25
N LEU A 346 13.43 5.66 -16.56
CA LEU A 346 14.26 4.59 -17.15
C LEU A 346 15.73 4.72 -16.77
N ARG A 347 16.23 5.92 -16.72
CA ARG A 347 17.59 6.23 -16.33
C ARG A 347 17.93 5.80 -14.92
N GLU A 348 17.01 6.03 -13.98
CA GLU A 348 17.16 5.58 -12.59
C GLU A 348 17.11 4.06 -12.49
N ARG A 349 16.22 3.44 -13.24
CA ARG A 349 16.15 1.98 -13.33
C ARG A 349 17.47 1.40 -13.80
N GLU A 350 18.07 1.99 -14.84
CA GLU A 350 19.36 1.54 -15.40
C GLU A 350 20.52 1.74 -14.42
N ASP A 351 20.58 2.87 -13.72
CA ASP A 351 21.62 3.15 -12.74
C ASP A 351 21.59 2.12 -11.60
N ILE A 352 20.41 1.87 -11.05
CA ILE A 352 20.23 0.88 -9.99
C ILE A 352 20.51 -0.53 -10.52
N TRP A 353 19.99 -0.87 -11.69
CA TRP A 353 20.18 -2.18 -12.29
C TRP A 353 21.66 -2.47 -12.55
N THR A 354 22.37 -1.51 -13.14
CA THR A 354 23.80 -1.63 -13.44
C THR A 354 24.61 -1.79 -12.15
N LYS A 355 24.39 -0.93 -11.18
CA LYS A 355 25.05 -1.02 -9.87
C LYS A 355 24.80 -2.37 -9.21
N PHE A 356 23.58 -2.85 -9.26
CA PHE A 356 23.16 -4.10 -8.68
C PHE A 356 23.75 -5.31 -9.40
N ARG A 357 23.73 -5.30 -10.74
CA ARG A 357 24.35 -6.31 -11.60
C ARG A 357 25.85 -6.35 -11.45
N ASP A 358 26.50 -5.18 -11.52
CA ASP A 358 27.96 -5.05 -11.59
C ASP A 358 28.62 -5.27 -10.23
N ALA A 359 27.97 -4.98 -9.14
CA ALA A 359 28.46 -5.29 -7.78
C ALA A 359 28.70 -6.78 -7.56
N GLY A 360 28.16 -7.63 -8.43
CA GLY A 360 28.35 -9.08 -8.35
C GLY A 360 27.80 -9.69 -7.04
N GLU A 361 27.32 -8.87 -6.14
CA GLU A 361 26.81 -9.22 -4.83
C GLU A 361 25.30 -9.03 -4.78
N PHE A 362 24.57 -9.99 -5.35
CA PHE A 362 23.14 -10.05 -5.15
C PHE A 362 22.81 -10.64 -3.78
N ARG A 363 23.57 -10.26 -2.83
CA ARG A 363 23.25 -10.67 -1.47
C ARG A 363 21.84 -10.31 -1.19
N THR A 364 21.10 -10.14 -0.88
CA THR A 364 19.75 -9.77 -0.79
C THR A 364 19.65 -8.32 -1.26
N TYR A 365 18.83 -8.08 -2.17
CA TYR A 365 18.22 -6.83 -2.49
C TYR A 365 17.92 -5.94 -1.24
N GLY A 366 17.68 -6.53 -0.07
CA GLY A 366 17.65 -5.86 1.20
C GLY A 366 18.95 -5.18 1.62
N GLU A 367 20.09 -5.74 1.30
CA GLU A 367 21.40 -5.11 1.59
C GLU A 367 21.64 -3.88 0.72
N TYR A 368 21.29 -3.95 -0.56
CA TYR A 368 21.41 -2.80 -1.45
C TYR A 368 20.54 -1.62 -1.01
N ILE A 369 19.30 -1.87 -0.63
CA ILE A 369 18.43 -0.85 -0.06
C ILE A 369 18.99 -0.36 1.27
N GLY A 370 19.55 -1.23 2.06
CA GLY A 370 20.28 -0.90 3.27
C GLY A 370 21.41 0.09 2.99
N ASP A 371 22.23 -0.18 1.99
CA ASP A 371 23.32 0.71 1.57
C ASP A 371 22.82 2.08 1.11
N ILE A 372 21.76 2.12 0.30
CA ILE A 372 21.13 3.38 -0.10
C ILE A 372 20.63 4.14 1.12
N ALA A 373 19.91 3.48 2.00
CA ALA A 373 19.36 4.09 3.19
C ALA A 373 20.41 4.57 4.18
N GLN A 374 21.49 3.85 4.26
CA GLN A 374 22.58 4.13 5.19
C GLN A 374 23.48 5.29 4.77
N GLN A 375 23.46 5.67 3.50
CA GLN A 375 24.21 6.83 3.00
C GLN A 375 23.62 8.17 3.46
N PHE A 376 22.43 8.15 4.08
CA PHE A 376 21.74 9.35 4.52
C PHE A 376 21.53 9.38 6.00
N ASP A 377 21.72 10.55 6.53
CA ASP A 377 21.12 10.90 7.80
C ASP A 377 19.58 10.97 7.63
N MET A 378 18.99 9.80 7.75
CA MET A 378 17.54 9.64 7.66
C MET A 378 16.78 10.53 8.64
N GLN A 379 17.46 11.02 9.64
CA GLN A 379 16.89 11.81 10.70
C GLN A 379 16.83 13.28 10.34
N SER A 380 17.85 13.81 9.69
CA SER A 380 17.83 15.20 9.21
C SER A 380 16.89 15.40 8.04
N ALA A 381 16.65 14.35 7.27
CA ALA A 381 15.88 14.42 6.04
C ALA A 381 14.36 14.22 6.21
N ARG A 382 13.85 14.07 7.42
CA ARG A 382 12.42 13.84 7.69
C ARG A 382 11.51 14.86 7.01
N ARG A 383 11.95 16.10 6.89
CA ARG A 383 11.17 17.17 6.26
C ARG A 383 11.12 17.10 4.75
N VAL A 384 12.13 16.51 4.14
CA VAL A 384 12.18 16.35 2.68
C VAL A 384 11.48 15.10 2.19
N ALA A 385 11.09 14.18 3.08
CA ALA A 385 10.31 12.99 2.73
C ALA A 385 9.06 13.31 1.88
N PRO A 386 8.25 14.34 2.17
CA PRO A 386 7.12 14.73 1.31
C PRO A 386 7.54 15.11 -0.11
N ILE A 387 8.70 15.74 -0.25
CA ILE A 387 9.24 16.09 -1.58
C ILE A 387 9.68 14.84 -2.32
N ALA A 388 10.38 13.94 -1.65
CA ALA A 388 10.79 12.67 -2.22
C ALA A 388 9.60 11.90 -2.80
N PHE A 389 8.48 11.87 -2.09
CA PHE A 389 7.23 11.29 -2.59
C PHE A 389 6.69 12.01 -3.81
N SER A 390 6.75 13.32 -3.83
CA SER A 390 6.20 14.13 -4.92
C SER A 390 6.97 13.96 -6.23
N TYR A 391 8.29 13.79 -6.14
CA TYR A 391 9.15 13.67 -7.33
C TYR A 391 9.33 12.26 -7.84
N GLY A 392 9.08 11.28 -7.00
CA GLY A 392 9.21 9.90 -7.42
C GLY A 392 10.62 9.39 -7.70
N SER A 393 11.62 10.24 -7.63
CA SER A 393 13.01 9.94 -7.95
C SER A 393 13.77 9.34 -6.78
N ILE A 394 14.44 8.21 -6.99
CA ILE A 394 15.32 7.60 -5.98
C ILE A 394 16.50 8.52 -5.69
N GLN A 395 17.05 9.17 -6.70
CA GLN A 395 18.16 10.12 -6.49
C GLN A 395 17.77 11.31 -5.65
N MET A 396 16.56 11.82 -5.82
CA MET A 396 16.03 12.87 -4.97
C MET A 396 15.90 12.39 -3.53
N MET A 397 15.29 11.23 -3.34
CA MET A 397 15.21 10.60 -2.02
C MET A 397 16.60 10.36 -1.45
N TRP A 398 17.56 10.04 -2.29
CA TRP A 398 18.93 9.79 -1.91
C TRP A 398 19.66 11.06 -1.46
N LYS A 399 19.45 12.18 -2.12
CA LYS A 399 20.06 13.46 -1.74
C LYS A 399 19.38 14.08 -0.53
N ASP A 400 18.07 13.93 -0.43
CA ASP A 400 17.25 14.58 0.59
C ASP A 400 17.04 13.69 1.83
N GLY A 401 17.31 12.39 1.68
CA GLY A 401 17.07 11.40 2.72
C GLY A 401 15.59 11.21 3.03
N GLY A 402 15.29 10.74 4.21
CA GLY A 402 13.92 10.55 4.64
C GLY A 402 13.79 9.62 5.85
N VAL A 403 12.55 9.34 6.21
CA VAL A 403 12.19 8.40 7.28
C VAL A 403 11.54 7.14 6.67
N CYS A 404 10.90 6.35 7.48
CA CYS A 404 10.26 5.09 7.08
C CYS A 404 9.44 5.17 5.78
N GLY A 405 8.73 6.27 5.55
CA GLY A 405 7.96 6.46 4.31
C GLY A 405 8.85 6.55 3.06
N THR A 406 9.94 7.29 3.14
CA THR A 406 10.94 7.38 2.06
C THR A 406 11.60 6.02 1.84
N MET A 407 11.97 5.33 2.91
CA MET A 407 12.55 4.00 2.87
C MET A 407 11.61 2.97 2.22
N GLY A 408 10.34 2.97 2.62
CA GLY A 408 9.33 2.12 2.01
C GLY A 408 9.17 2.40 0.50
N ASN A 409 9.24 3.67 0.11
CA ASN A 409 9.15 4.05 -1.30
C ASN A 409 10.39 3.58 -2.10
N ILE A 410 11.60 3.88 -1.62
CA ILE A 410 12.85 3.39 -2.22
C ILE A 410 12.81 1.87 -2.32
N GLY A 411 12.44 1.19 -1.24
CA GLY A 411 12.33 -0.25 -1.21
C GLY A 411 11.41 -0.80 -2.29
N ALA A 412 10.18 -0.36 -2.34
CA ALA A 412 9.20 -0.83 -3.32
C ALA A 412 9.67 -0.58 -4.77
N ARG A 413 10.26 0.59 -5.04
CA ARG A 413 10.78 0.94 -6.37
C ARG A 413 11.95 0.06 -6.78
N THR A 414 12.91 -0.16 -5.89
CA THR A 414 14.06 -1.02 -6.18
C THR A 414 13.61 -2.47 -6.45
N HIS A 415 12.61 -3.00 -5.69
CA HIS A 415 12.00 -4.30 -5.97
C HIS A 415 11.45 -4.36 -7.40
N ARG A 416 10.72 -3.36 -7.82
CA ARG A 416 10.17 -3.32 -9.17
C ARG A 416 11.25 -3.24 -10.25
N ILE A 417 12.31 -2.46 -10.02
CA ILE A 417 13.43 -2.37 -10.96
C ILE A 417 14.05 -3.74 -11.25
N VAL A 418 14.21 -4.56 -10.24
CA VAL A 418 14.77 -5.91 -10.42
C VAL A 418 13.73 -6.96 -10.81
N GLY A 419 12.54 -6.53 -11.20
CA GLY A 419 11.48 -7.39 -11.73
C GLY A 419 10.60 -8.06 -10.67
N GLN A 420 10.69 -7.65 -9.40
CA GLN A 420 9.84 -8.19 -8.34
C GLN A 420 8.66 -7.26 -8.03
N PRO A 421 7.41 -7.72 -8.19
CA PRO A 421 6.24 -6.91 -7.88
C PRO A 421 6.22 -6.46 -6.42
N ALA A 422 6.14 -5.15 -6.17
CA ALA A 422 6.16 -4.59 -4.83
C ALA A 422 5.37 -3.28 -4.73
N SER A 423 4.94 -2.94 -3.52
CA SER A 423 4.29 -1.66 -3.22
C SER A 423 4.67 -1.18 -1.82
N THR A 424 4.53 0.12 -1.58
CA THR A 424 4.60 0.67 -0.23
C THR A 424 3.40 0.22 0.60
N ALA A 425 3.60 0.10 1.89
CA ALA A 425 2.58 -0.35 2.82
C ALA A 425 2.62 0.43 4.13
N GLY A 426 1.53 0.43 4.88
CA GLY A 426 1.41 1.04 6.19
C GLY A 426 1.42 0.01 7.31
N GLN A 427 2.04 0.41 8.41
CA GLN A 427 1.93 -0.22 9.72
C GLN A 427 1.42 0.82 10.71
N PRO A 428 0.93 0.45 11.89
CA PRO A 428 0.53 1.42 12.90
C PRO A 428 1.67 2.40 13.24
N GLY A 429 1.53 3.67 12.83
CA GLY A 429 2.54 4.71 13.03
C GLY A 429 3.84 4.56 12.23
N HIS A 430 3.88 3.69 11.22
CA HIS A 430 5.08 3.37 10.46
C HIS A 430 4.78 3.02 9.00
N CYS A 431 5.80 3.01 8.13
CA CYS A 431 5.69 2.56 6.75
C CYS A 431 6.54 1.31 6.53
N ALA A 432 6.02 0.45 5.65
CA ALA A 432 6.63 -0.81 5.26
C ALA A 432 6.58 -0.98 3.74
N ILE A 433 7.01 -2.13 3.27
CA ILE A 433 6.77 -2.59 1.90
C ILE A 433 6.03 -3.92 1.91
N VAL A 434 5.34 -4.20 0.84
CA VAL A 434 4.84 -5.54 0.49
C VAL A 434 5.38 -5.91 -0.88
N PHE A 435 5.61 -7.19 -1.08
CA PHE A 435 6.10 -7.70 -2.36
C PHE A 435 5.55 -9.10 -2.63
N MET A 436 5.47 -9.44 -3.91
CA MET A 436 5.21 -10.80 -4.35
C MET A 436 6.50 -11.57 -4.46
N GLU A 437 6.53 -12.78 -3.95
CA GLU A 437 7.58 -13.75 -4.23
C GLU A 437 6.99 -15.03 -4.80
N ARG A 438 7.81 -15.78 -5.50
CA ARG A 438 7.51 -17.14 -5.93
C ARG A 438 8.37 -18.10 -5.14
N ASP A 439 7.74 -19.03 -4.44
CA ASP A 439 8.46 -20.08 -3.74
C ASP A 439 9.20 -20.96 -4.74
N ALA A 440 10.51 -21.09 -4.58
CA ALA A 440 11.35 -21.83 -5.52
C ALA A 440 11.07 -23.34 -5.52
N LYS A 441 10.51 -23.89 -4.44
CA LYS A 441 10.24 -25.33 -4.30
C LYS A 441 8.84 -25.69 -4.78
N THR A 442 7.83 -24.91 -4.38
CA THR A 442 6.42 -25.20 -4.69
C THR A 442 5.93 -24.48 -5.95
N GLY A 443 6.62 -23.44 -6.38
CA GLY A 443 6.17 -22.57 -7.46
C GLY A 443 5.05 -21.61 -7.07
N GLU A 444 4.58 -21.66 -5.82
CA GLU A 444 3.48 -20.84 -5.33
C GLU A 444 3.87 -19.36 -5.18
N PHE A 445 2.94 -18.48 -5.52
CA PHE A 445 3.07 -17.07 -5.23
C PHE A 445 2.69 -16.76 -3.78
N ARG A 446 3.42 -15.81 -3.17
CA ARG A 446 3.18 -15.34 -1.81
C ARG A 446 3.29 -13.83 -1.76
N CYS A 447 2.31 -13.19 -1.15
CA CYS A 447 2.40 -11.77 -0.82
C CYS A 447 2.96 -11.64 0.60
N LYS A 448 4.13 -11.07 0.73
CA LYS A 448 4.81 -10.87 2.02
C LYS A 448 4.89 -9.40 2.40
N GLY A 449 4.84 -9.11 3.68
CA GLY A 449 5.21 -7.82 4.23
C GLY A 449 6.73 -7.67 4.31
N GLY A 450 7.21 -6.47 4.02
CA GLY A 450 8.62 -6.20 3.84
C GLY A 450 9.45 -6.14 5.10
N GLN A 451 10.71 -6.47 4.94
CA GLN A 451 11.71 -6.55 6.01
C GLN A 451 12.19 -5.19 6.52
N TYR A 452 11.97 -4.11 5.74
CA TYR A 452 12.54 -2.79 6.05
C TYR A 452 11.87 -2.07 7.19
N ALA A 453 10.75 -2.56 7.60
CA ALA A 453 9.98 -1.96 8.65
C ALA A 453 9.64 -3.00 9.70
N THR A 454 10.51 -3.31 10.59
CA THR A 454 10.22 -3.93 11.89
C THR A 454 9.24 -5.11 11.91
N GLY A 455 9.48 -6.16 11.13
CA GLY A 455 8.70 -7.41 11.23
C GLY A 455 7.48 -7.41 10.31
N GLY A 456 7.54 -8.25 9.28
CA GLY A 456 6.62 -8.27 8.16
C GLY A 456 5.17 -8.65 8.42
N ASP A 457 4.82 -9.07 9.61
CA ASP A 457 3.49 -9.59 9.90
C ASP A 457 2.48 -8.52 10.35
N GLU A 458 2.93 -7.27 10.54
CA GLU A 458 2.08 -6.18 11.04
C GLU A 458 1.67 -5.17 9.98
N VAL A 459 1.84 -5.48 8.69
CA VAL A 459 1.34 -4.62 7.62
C VAL A 459 -0.18 -4.58 7.66
N THR A 460 -0.73 -3.40 7.90
CA THR A 460 -2.18 -3.23 8.02
C THR A 460 -2.82 -2.80 6.72
N THR A 461 -2.11 -2.00 5.90
CA THR A 461 -2.65 -1.47 4.65
C THR A 461 -1.58 -1.44 3.57
N VAL A 462 -1.94 -1.75 2.34
CA VAL A 462 -1.11 -1.56 1.16
C VAL A 462 -1.48 -0.23 0.52
N HIS A 463 -0.46 0.60 0.26
CA HIS A 463 -0.66 1.85 -0.43
C HIS A 463 -0.73 1.57 -1.93
N ALA A 464 -1.57 2.23 -2.59
CA ALA A 464 -1.76 2.46 -4.02
C ALA A 464 -1.20 1.50 -5.10
N GLY A 465 -1.78 1.57 -6.24
CA GLY A 465 -1.25 1.07 -7.51
C GLY A 465 -1.62 -0.37 -7.87
N TRP A 466 -2.40 -1.06 -7.03
CA TRP A 466 -2.77 -2.44 -7.30
C TRP A 466 -4.28 -2.65 -7.20
N ASN A 467 -4.96 -2.34 -8.27
CA ASN A 467 -6.42 -2.43 -8.34
C ASN A 467 -6.87 -3.54 -9.29
N TYR A 468 -6.73 -4.78 -8.88
CA TYR A 468 -7.11 -5.94 -9.69
C TYR A 468 -8.64 -6.10 -9.84
N ASP A 469 -9.43 -5.53 -8.94
CA ASP A 469 -10.90 -5.70 -8.89
C ASP A 469 -11.71 -4.42 -9.14
N ASP A 470 -11.08 -3.39 -9.64
CA ASP A 470 -11.70 -2.09 -9.99
C ASP A 470 -12.34 -1.31 -8.82
N ARG A 471 -11.97 -1.63 -7.59
CA ARG A 471 -12.49 -0.96 -6.39
C ARG A 471 -11.56 0.06 -5.77
N GLY A 472 -10.26 -0.06 -6.05
CA GLY A 472 -9.25 0.92 -5.67
C GLY A 472 -9.08 1.12 -4.15
N GLY A 473 -8.22 2.10 -3.81
CA GLY A 473 -8.03 2.57 -2.45
C GLY A 473 -7.02 1.76 -1.63
N ARG A 474 -6.81 2.22 -0.40
CA ARG A 474 -5.96 1.52 0.57
C ARG A 474 -6.72 0.35 1.16
N ARG A 475 -6.13 -0.83 1.06
CA ARG A 475 -6.76 -2.07 1.53
C ARG A 475 -5.91 -2.79 2.54
N PRO A 476 -6.51 -3.55 3.47
CA PRO A 476 -5.77 -4.48 4.31
C PRO A 476 -4.89 -5.42 3.49
N MET A 477 -3.74 -5.78 4.02
CA MET A 477 -2.78 -6.66 3.33
C MET A 477 -3.40 -7.97 2.88
N VAL A 478 -4.35 -8.50 3.64
CA VAL A 478 -5.02 -9.76 3.32
C VAL A 478 -5.69 -9.75 1.94
N PHE A 479 -6.21 -8.60 1.48
CA PHE A 479 -6.75 -8.49 0.12
C PHE A 479 -5.72 -8.77 -0.97
N HIS A 480 -4.47 -8.46 -0.70
CA HIS A 480 -3.36 -8.71 -1.63
C HIS A 480 -2.81 -10.13 -1.47
N GLN A 481 -2.85 -10.67 -0.26
CA GLN A 481 -2.55 -12.07 -0.02
C GLN A 481 -3.55 -12.98 -0.71
N THR A 482 -4.85 -12.62 -0.73
CA THR A 482 -5.87 -13.40 -1.43
C THR A 482 -5.68 -13.44 -2.94
N VAL A 483 -4.99 -12.46 -3.55
CA VAL A 483 -4.60 -12.53 -4.96
C VAL A 483 -3.61 -13.68 -5.17
N ALA A 484 -2.55 -13.75 -4.37
CA ALA A 484 -1.58 -14.83 -4.46
C ALA A 484 -2.22 -16.19 -4.19
N TRP A 485 -3.00 -16.32 -3.12
CA TRP A 485 -3.68 -17.57 -2.77
C TRP A 485 -4.71 -17.98 -3.82
N GLY A 486 -5.47 -17.03 -4.36
CA GLY A 486 -6.49 -17.29 -5.36
C GLY A 486 -5.89 -17.72 -6.70
N VAL A 487 -4.79 -17.09 -7.12
CA VAL A 487 -4.05 -17.49 -8.32
C VAL A 487 -3.41 -18.88 -8.14
N ASN A 488 -2.87 -19.19 -6.96
CA ASN A 488 -2.36 -20.52 -6.64
C ASN A 488 -3.44 -21.60 -6.65
N ALA A 489 -4.67 -21.27 -6.21
CA ALA A 489 -5.81 -22.17 -6.28
C ALA A 489 -6.29 -22.41 -7.72
N GLY A 490 -6.06 -21.45 -8.61
CA GLY A 490 -6.35 -21.58 -10.03
C GLY A 490 -6.54 -20.21 -10.68
N PHE A 491 -5.80 -19.93 -11.75
CA PHE A 491 -5.85 -18.63 -12.40
C PHE A 491 -7.18 -18.38 -13.11
N GLU A 492 -7.71 -19.37 -13.87
CA GLU A 492 -9.03 -19.25 -14.50
C GLU A 492 -10.16 -19.08 -13.47
N PRO A 493 -10.28 -19.89 -12.40
CA PRO A 493 -11.19 -19.65 -11.30
C PRO A 493 -11.09 -18.25 -10.68
N PHE A 494 -9.87 -17.73 -10.53
CA PHE A 494 -9.65 -16.37 -10.04
C PHE A 494 -10.26 -15.32 -10.96
N VAL A 495 -10.01 -15.42 -12.28
CA VAL A 495 -10.57 -14.51 -13.29
C VAL A 495 -12.10 -14.62 -13.35
N ASP A 496 -12.66 -15.84 -13.31
CA ASP A 496 -14.12 -16.04 -13.28
C ASP A 496 -14.76 -15.28 -12.11
N THR A 497 -14.15 -15.31 -10.92
CA THR A 497 -14.71 -14.59 -9.77
C THR A 497 -14.63 -13.07 -9.93
N LEU A 498 -13.65 -12.53 -10.65
CA LEU A 498 -13.62 -11.11 -11.00
C LEU A 498 -14.75 -10.74 -11.99
N VAL A 499 -15.00 -11.61 -12.97
CA VAL A 499 -16.11 -11.39 -13.90
C VAL A 499 -17.46 -11.53 -13.20
N MET A 500 -17.64 -12.54 -12.32
CA MET A 500 -18.83 -12.67 -11.47
C MET A 500 -19.10 -11.39 -10.67
N LEU A 501 -18.06 -10.74 -10.15
CA LEU A 501 -18.19 -9.46 -9.47
C LEU A 501 -18.76 -8.38 -10.39
N ARG A 502 -18.36 -8.36 -11.67
CA ARG A 502 -18.90 -7.42 -12.66
C ARG A 502 -20.35 -7.73 -13.01
N VAL A 503 -20.68 -9.01 -13.20
CA VAL A 503 -22.07 -9.47 -13.38
C VAL A 503 -22.95 -8.98 -12.22
N TYR A 504 -22.49 -9.22 -11.00
CA TYR A 504 -23.22 -8.81 -9.79
C TYR A 504 -23.35 -7.28 -9.67
N ASP A 505 -22.29 -6.52 -9.94
CA ASP A 505 -22.32 -5.05 -9.92
C ASP A 505 -23.31 -4.47 -10.95
N ALA A 506 -23.58 -5.19 -12.05
CA ALA A 506 -24.53 -4.79 -13.08
C ALA A 506 -26.00 -5.06 -12.69
N LEU A 507 -26.28 -5.84 -11.64
CA LEU A 507 -27.64 -6.09 -11.18
C LEU A 507 -28.25 -4.86 -10.47
N PRO A 508 -29.60 -4.71 -10.51
CA PRO A 508 -30.29 -3.72 -9.69
C PRO A 508 -30.01 -3.90 -8.19
N PRO A 509 -30.09 -2.83 -7.38
CA PRO A 509 -29.81 -2.92 -5.95
C PRO A 509 -30.59 -3.99 -5.19
N GLU A 510 -31.89 -4.13 -5.52
CA GLU A 510 -32.77 -5.13 -4.88
C GLU A 510 -32.35 -6.56 -5.26
N GLU A 511 -31.91 -6.77 -6.49
CA GLU A 511 -31.43 -8.06 -6.97
C GLU A 511 -30.09 -8.41 -6.32
N ARG A 512 -29.18 -7.43 -6.21
CA ARG A 512 -27.93 -7.60 -5.47
C ARG A 512 -28.17 -8.01 -4.03
N ALA A 513 -29.09 -7.33 -3.34
CA ALA A 513 -29.45 -7.68 -1.97
C ALA A 513 -29.96 -9.12 -1.85
N ARG A 514 -30.84 -9.55 -2.76
CA ARG A 514 -31.37 -10.91 -2.77
C ARG A 514 -30.34 -11.99 -3.08
N ARG A 515 -29.34 -11.70 -3.89
CA ARG A 515 -28.30 -12.65 -4.34
C ARG A 515 -27.00 -12.57 -3.58
N ALA A 516 -26.93 -11.76 -2.53
CA ALA A 516 -25.68 -11.54 -1.79
C ALA A 516 -25.06 -12.85 -1.25
N THR A 517 -25.89 -13.72 -0.67
CA THR A 517 -25.42 -15.02 -0.14
C THR A 517 -25.03 -15.99 -1.28
N SER A 518 -25.82 -16.04 -2.37
CA SER A 518 -25.51 -16.89 -3.51
C SER A 518 -24.21 -16.46 -4.20
N LEU A 519 -23.93 -15.15 -4.27
CA LEU A 519 -22.66 -14.62 -4.78
C LEU A 519 -21.46 -15.19 -4.01
N VAL A 520 -21.55 -15.18 -2.68
CA VAL A 520 -20.50 -15.72 -1.82
C VAL A 520 -20.39 -17.24 -1.98
N ASP A 521 -21.51 -17.92 -1.97
CA ASP A 521 -21.56 -19.36 -2.07
C ASP A 521 -20.97 -19.89 -3.40
N GLU A 522 -21.44 -19.38 -4.54
CA GLU A 522 -20.96 -19.74 -5.86
C GLU A 522 -19.51 -19.30 -6.09
N GLY A 523 -19.19 -18.05 -5.71
CA GLY A 523 -17.88 -17.48 -5.93
C GLY A 523 -16.79 -18.17 -5.13
N LEU A 524 -17.01 -18.43 -3.83
CA LEU A 524 -16.04 -19.13 -3.00
C LEU A 524 -15.95 -20.64 -3.32
N ALA A 525 -16.99 -21.24 -3.86
CA ALA A 525 -16.90 -22.59 -4.43
C ALA A 525 -15.98 -22.60 -5.66
N ARG A 526 -15.99 -21.53 -6.47
CA ARG A 526 -15.11 -21.39 -7.66
C ARG A 526 -13.67 -21.03 -7.26
N ASN A 527 -13.50 -20.06 -6.35
CA ASN A 527 -12.21 -19.66 -5.79
C ASN A 527 -12.37 -19.27 -4.31
N PRO A 528 -11.83 -20.08 -3.36
CA PRO A 528 -12.06 -19.87 -1.94
C PRO A 528 -11.46 -18.57 -1.37
N PHE A 529 -10.72 -17.82 -2.17
CA PHE A 529 -10.07 -16.57 -1.80
C PHE A 529 -10.67 -15.33 -2.46
N ALA A 530 -11.87 -15.43 -3.03
CA ALA A 530 -12.55 -14.33 -3.72
C ALA A 530 -13.14 -13.29 -2.73
N ILE A 531 -12.30 -12.67 -1.90
CA ILE A 531 -12.72 -11.70 -0.86
C ILE A 531 -13.50 -10.51 -1.43
N ALA A 532 -13.23 -10.10 -2.67
CA ALA A 532 -13.93 -9.00 -3.30
C ALA A 532 -15.44 -9.28 -3.50
N LEU A 533 -15.82 -10.54 -3.70
CA LEU A 533 -17.22 -10.95 -3.76
C LEU A 533 -17.90 -10.83 -2.40
N VAL A 534 -17.21 -11.24 -1.35
CA VAL A 534 -17.72 -11.12 0.04
C VAL A 534 -17.92 -9.64 0.41
N GLU A 535 -16.96 -8.79 0.09
CA GLU A 535 -17.07 -7.33 0.30
C GLU A 535 -18.27 -6.75 -0.46
N ALA A 536 -18.48 -7.17 -1.72
CA ALA A 536 -19.63 -6.74 -2.52
C ALA A 536 -20.97 -7.19 -1.94
N ALA A 537 -21.04 -8.44 -1.49
CA ALA A 537 -22.24 -9.01 -0.85
C ALA A 537 -22.57 -8.28 0.46
N LEU A 538 -21.56 -8.04 1.31
CA LEU A 538 -21.74 -7.26 2.54
C LEU A 538 -22.20 -5.83 2.25
N ALA A 539 -21.63 -5.18 1.22
CA ALA A 539 -22.04 -3.83 0.84
C ALA A 539 -23.52 -3.76 0.41
N ALA A 540 -24.03 -4.82 -0.23
CA ALA A 540 -25.42 -4.92 -0.68
C ALA A 540 -26.40 -5.36 0.42
N ALA A 541 -25.94 -5.87 1.54
CA ALA A 541 -26.79 -6.32 2.66
C ALA A 541 -27.67 -5.16 3.15
N PRO A 542 -29.02 -5.30 3.16
CA PRO A 542 -29.93 -4.22 3.52
C PRO A 542 -30.09 -4.04 5.03
N ASP A 543 -29.84 -5.09 5.80
CA ASP A 543 -30.03 -5.13 7.26
C ASP A 543 -28.97 -6.03 7.95
N PRO A 544 -28.88 -5.99 9.29
CA PRO A 544 -27.92 -6.80 10.04
C PRO A 544 -28.04 -8.31 9.80
N ALA A 545 -29.25 -8.86 9.65
CA ALA A 545 -29.45 -10.29 9.44
C ALA A 545 -28.90 -10.73 8.08
N ALA A 546 -29.10 -9.95 7.04
CA ALA A 546 -28.53 -10.20 5.71
C ALA A 546 -27.01 -10.15 5.74
N ALA A 547 -26.39 -9.20 6.47
CA ALA A 547 -24.94 -9.12 6.60
C ALA A 547 -24.36 -10.34 7.36
N ILE A 548 -25.05 -10.81 8.39
CA ILE A 548 -24.69 -12.03 9.11
C ILE A 548 -24.83 -13.27 8.21
N ALA A 549 -25.90 -13.37 7.44
CA ALA A 549 -26.08 -14.49 6.49
C ALA A 549 -24.95 -14.56 5.44
N VAL A 550 -24.45 -13.41 5.00
CA VAL A 550 -23.27 -13.35 4.12
C VAL A 550 -22.02 -13.89 4.84
N LEU A 551 -21.81 -13.54 6.10
CA LEU A 551 -20.69 -14.05 6.89
C LEU A 551 -20.81 -15.56 7.13
N ASP A 552 -21.99 -16.08 7.43
CA ASP A 552 -22.23 -17.51 7.60
C ASP A 552 -21.95 -18.32 6.31
N ALA A 553 -22.38 -17.80 5.17
CA ALA A 553 -22.06 -18.40 3.88
C ALA A 553 -20.53 -18.42 3.64
N PHE A 554 -19.85 -17.32 3.96
CA PHE A 554 -18.39 -17.26 3.89
C PHE A 554 -17.72 -18.32 4.79
N GLU A 555 -18.09 -18.38 6.09
CA GLU A 555 -17.50 -19.31 7.04
C GLU A 555 -17.72 -20.76 6.61
N ALA A 556 -18.92 -21.10 6.12
CA ALA A 556 -19.24 -22.42 5.61
C ALA A 556 -18.34 -22.82 4.44
N ARG A 557 -18.08 -21.91 3.49
CA ARG A 557 -17.22 -22.15 2.33
C ARG A 557 -15.74 -22.25 2.71
N VAL A 558 -15.26 -21.41 3.60
CA VAL A 558 -13.89 -21.47 4.11
C VAL A 558 -13.66 -22.79 4.84
N GLU A 559 -14.61 -23.23 5.66
CA GLU A 559 -14.50 -24.50 6.39
C GLU A 559 -14.51 -25.71 5.44
N ALA A 560 -15.25 -25.63 4.35
CA ALA A 560 -15.27 -26.67 3.31
C ALA A 560 -14.01 -26.71 2.43
N SER A 561 -13.16 -25.68 2.47
CA SER A 561 -11.96 -25.57 1.64
C SER A 561 -10.69 -25.91 2.42
N ASP A 562 -9.98 -26.97 2.03
CA ASP A 562 -8.70 -27.32 2.66
C ASP A 562 -7.65 -26.22 2.48
N ALA A 563 -7.68 -25.46 1.39
CA ALA A 563 -6.76 -24.37 1.13
C ALA A 563 -7.00 -23.13 2.01
N ALA A 564 -8.28 -22.88 2.39
CA ALA A 564 -8.67 -21.67 3.11
C ALA A 564 -8.89 -21.90 4.61
N ARG A 565 -9.24 -23.11 5.06
CA ARG A 565 -9.62 -23.46 6.45
C ARG A 565 -8.61 -22.96 7.48
N GLY A 566 -7.31 -23.11 7.24
CA GLY A 566 -6.25 -22.70 8.18
C GLY A 566 -5.85 -21.21 8.10
N ARG A 567 -6.54 -20.38 7.31
CA ARG A 567 -6.17 -18.98 7.09
C ARG A 567 -6.88 -18.05 8.09
N GLU A 568 -6.45 -18.07 9.35
CA GLU A 568 -7.12 -17.30 10.42
C GLU A 568 -7.18 -15.79 10.14
N LEU A 569 -6.10 -15.19 9.61
CA LEU A 569 -6.11 -13.76 9.25
C LEU A 569 -7.18 -13.44 8.19
N TYR A 570 -7.40 -14.33 7.24
CA TYR A 570 -8.45 -14.19 6.22
C TYR A 570 -9.83 -14.20 6.87
N ARG A 571 -10.10 -15.20 7.72
CA ARG A 571 -11.37 -15.31 8.45
C ARG A 571 -11.63 -14.10 9.34
N THR A 572 -10.63 -13.69 10.12
CA THR A 572 -10.74 -12.52 11.01
C THR A 572 -11.02 -11.25 10.22
N THR A 573 -10.33 -11.03 9.10
CA THR A 573 -10.57 -9.84 8.28
C THR A 573 -11.99 -9.79 7.73
N VAL A 574 -12.53 -10.91 7.25
CA VAL A 574 -13.90 -10.94 6.74
C VAL A 574 -14.93 -10.76 7.87
N ARG A 575 -14.70 -11.35 9.05
CA ARG A 575 -15.53 -11.09 10.24
C ARG A 575 -15.55 -9.61 10.61
N ASP A 576 -14.39 -8.96 10.61
CA ASP A 576 -14.27 -7.53 10.91
C ASP A 576 -15.03 -6.67 9.88
N LEU A 577 -14.94 -7.02 8.60
CA LEU A 577 -15.72 -6.36 7.54
C LEU A 577 -17.23 -6.54 7.76
N ALA A 578 -17.69 -7.76 8.08
CA ALA A 578 -19.10 -8.04 8.34
C ALA A 578 -19.59 -7.28 9.58
N HIS A 579 -18.84 -7.31 10.67
CA HIS A 579 -19.20 -6.59 11.89
C HIS A 579 -19.20 -5.06 11.70
N ALA A 580 -18.27 -4.53 10.90
CA ALA A 580 -18.26 -3.12 10.53
C ALA A 580 -19.50 -2.76 9.68
N ARG A 581 -19.91 -3.64 8.74
CA ARG A 581 -21.14 -3.45 7.96
C ARG A 581 -22.38 -3.50 8.87
N VAL A 582 -22.49 -4.49 9.75
CA VAL A 582 -23.59 -4.58 10.72
C VAL A 582 -23.67 -3.31 11.57
N LEU A 583 -22.53 -2.76 12.00
CA LEU A 583 -22.49 -1.50 12.76
C LEU A 583 -22.96 -0.30 11.93
N ALA A 584 -22.70 -0.27 10.61
CA ALA A 584 -23.13 0.81 9.73
C ALA A 584 -24.63 0.76 9.37
N LEU A 585 -25.25 -0.40 9.52
CA LEU A 585 -26.68 -0.58 9.24
C LEU A 585 -27.55 -0.08 10.42
N PRO A 586 -28.85 0.23 10.17
CA PRO A 586 -29.75 0.59 11.26
C PRO A 586 -29.76 -0.45 12.37
N ALA A 587 -29.86 0.01 13.63
CA ALA A 587 -30.01 -0.87 14.76
C ALA A 587 -31.36 -1.61 14.69
N PRO A 588 -31.46 -2.84 15.27
CA PRO A 588 -32.76 -3.49 15.44
C PRO A 588 -33.77 -2.56 16.14
N ALA A 589 -35.03 -2.63 15.72
CA ALA A 589 -36.06 -1.70 16.14
C ALA A 589 -36.49 -1.92 17.63
N ASP A 590 -36.28 -3.12 18.16
CA ASP A 590 -36.71 -3.52 19.50
C ASP A 590 -35.67 -4.37 20.25
N ALA A 591 -35.94 -4.61 21.52
CA ALA A 591 -35.06 -5.38 22.39
C ALA A 591 -34.91 -6.84 21.96
N THR A 592 -35.94 -7.44 21.37
CA THR A 592 -35.90 -8.82 20.88
C THR A 592 -34.95 -8.97 19.72
N GLY A 593 -35.02 -8.07 18.73
CA GLY A 593 -34.09 -8.03 17.62
C GLY A 593 -32.66 -7.73 18.06
N ALA A 594 -32.47 -6.84 19.04
CA ALA A 594 -31.17 -6.55 19.61
C ALA A 594 -30.57 -7.76 20.32
N ALA A 595 -31.38 -8.53 21.07
CA ALA A 595 -30.94 -9.75 21.75
C ALA A 595 -30.62 -10.87 20.75
N ALA A 596 -31.40 -11.04 19.69
CA ALA A 596 -31.15 -12.01 18.66
C ALA A 596 -29.83 -11.68 17.91
N LEU A 597 -29.61 -10.41 17.58
CA LEU A 597 -28.34 -9.96 16.97
C LEU A 597 -27.16 -10.19 17.90
N LEU A 598 -27.31 -9.90 19.20
CA LEU A 598 -26.24 -10.13 20.18
C LEU A 598 -25.87 -11.61 20.27
N ALA A 599 -26.85 -12.50 20.36
CA ALA A 599 -26.62 -13.95 20.43
C ALA A 599 -25.84 -14.44 19.19
N GLU A 600 -26.17 -13.90 18.04
CA GLU A 600 -25.48 -14.23 16.79
C GLU A 600 -24.02 -13.72 16.74
N LEU A 601 -23.81 -12.49 17.21
CA LEU A 601 -22.46 -11.90 17.31
C LEU A 601 -21.58 -12.65 18.33
N GLU A 602 -22.19 -13.11 19.45
CA GLU A 602 -21.49 -13.93 20.45
C GLU A 602 -21.11 -15.30 19.87
N ARG A 603 -21.99 -15.94 19.08
CA ARG A 603 -21.68 -17.18 18.34
C ARG A 603 -20.50 -17.00 17.41
N GLN A 604 -20.37 -15.84 16.78
CA GLN A 604 -19.27 -15.49 15.87
C GLN A 604 -18.04 -14.93 16.58
N SER A 605 -18.00 -14.96 17.91
CA SER A 605 -16.90 -14.41 18.71
C SER A 605 -16.57 -12.93 18.38
N CYS A 606 -17.61 -12.12 18.21
CA CYS A 606 -17.47 -10.72 17.87
C CYS A 606 -16.72 -9.94 18.96
N ALA A 607 -15.60 -9.32 18.59
CA ALA A 607 -14.82 -8.45 19.46
C ALA A 607 -15.07 -6.94 19.20
N ASN A 608 -16.03 -6.58 18.34
CA ASN A 608 -16.32 -5.18 18.02
C ASN A 608 -17.07 -4.50 19.17
N ALA A 609 -16.31 -3.79 20.00
CA ALA A 609 -16.83 -3.15 21.22
C ALA A 609 -18.00 -2.19 20.96
N ARG A 610 -18.00 -1.45 19.84
CA ARG A 610 -19.07 -0.51 19.50
C ARG A 610 -20.35 -1.24 19.11
N LEU A 611 -20.22 -2.33 18.38
CA LEU A 611 -21.36 -3.14 17.96
C LEU A 611 -22.01 -3.83 19.15
N LEU A 612 -21.22 -4.44 20.03
CA LEU A 612 -21.72 -5.03 21.29
C LEU A 612 -22.40 -3.98 22.15
N ALA A 613 -21.80 -2.80 22.34
CA ALA A 613 -22.42 -1.70 23.10
C ALA A 613 -23.77 -1.26 22.51
N ARG A 614 -23.90 -1.25 21.19
CA ARG A 614 -25.17 -0.93 20.50
C ARG A 614 -26.25 -1.98 20.83
N CYS A 615 -25.90 -3.26 20.77
CA CYS A 615 -26.84 -4.35 21.11
C CYS A 615 -27.27 -4.29 22.58
N TRP A 616 -26.33 -4.12 23.51
CA TRP A 616 -26.65 -4.00 24.94
C TRP A 616 -27.62 -2.86 25.24
N ARG A 617 -27.40 -1.68 24.61
CA ARG A 617 -28.34 -0.56 24.74
C ARG A 617 -29.69 -0.83 24.10
N GLY A 618 -29.72 -1.57 22.99
CA GLY A 618 -30.98 -2.00 22.37
C GLY A 618 -31.80 -2.95 23.27
N ILE A 619 -31.15 -3.75 24.11
CA ILE A 619 -31.78 -4.72 25.00
C ILE A 619 -32.34 -4.02 26.28
N GLY A 620 -31.51 -3.24 26.98
CA GLY A 620 -31.85 -2.72 28.31
C GLY A 620 -31.33 -1.29 28.56
N GLY A 621 -31.05 -0.51 27.51
CA GLY A 621 -30.60 0.87 27.65
C GLY A 621 -29.23 1.02 28.27
N GLU A 622 -28.94 2.17 28.87
CA GLU A 622 -27.67 2.45 29.53
C GLU A 622 -27.40 1.55 30.74
N SER A 623 -28.45 1.04 31.39
CA SER A 623 -28.31 0.11 32.52
C SER A 623 -27.66 -1.21 32.10
N GLU A 624 -28.13 -1.80 31.01
CA GLU A 624 -27.58 -3.05 30.48
C GLU A 624 -26.16 -2.82 29.92
N PHE A 625 -25.92 -1.72 29.21
CA PHE A 625 -24.60 -1.35 28.75
C PHE A 625 -23.59 -1.24 29.90
N ASN A 626 -23.94 -0.54 30.99
CA ASN A 626 -23.06 -0.37 32.13
C ASN A 626 -22.80 -1.72 32.82
N ALA A 627 -23.83 -2.55 33.01
CA ALA A 627 -23.70 -3.87 33.64
C ALA A 627 -22.74 -4.77 32.82
N ARG A 628 -22.90 -4.81 31.49
CA ARG A 628 -22.09 -5.64 30.62
C ARG A 628 -20.63 -5.17 30.51
N THR A 629 -20.39 -3.86 30.48
CA THR A 629 -19.02 -3.34 30.49
C THR A 629 -18.29 -3.60 31.79
N LEU A 630 -18.98 -3.47 32.95
CA LEU A 630 -18.45 -3.83 34.26
C LEU A 630 -18.14 -5.33 34.38
N ASP A 631 -19.03 -6.19 33.87
CA ASP A 631 -18.78 -7.62 33.83
C ASP A 631 -17.58 -8.00 32.97
N ALA A 632 -17.42 -7.34 31.82
CA ALA A 632 -16.23 -7.51 30.97
C ALA A 632 -14.93 -7.07 31.67
N ALA A 633 -14.97 -5.98 32.47
CA ALA A 633 -13.83 -5.56 33.29
C ALA A 633 -13.47 -6.60 34.35
N ARG A 634 -14.45 -7.18 35.01
CA ARG A 634 -14.24 -8.24 36.01
C ARG A 634 -13.65 -9.51 35.38
N ARG A 635 -14.17 -9.93 34.23
CA ARG A 635 -13.58 -11.07 33.46
C ARG A 635 -12.17 -10.81 33.05
N TYR A 636 -11.86 -9.60 32.56
CA TYR A 636 -10.49 -9.22 32.22
C TYR A 636 -9.55 -9.31 33.42
N LEU A 637 -9.97 -8.82 34.59
CA LEU A 637 -9.19 -8.87 35.83
C LEU A 637 -8.89 -10.30 36.28
N SER A 638 -9.84 -11.21 36.12
CA SER A 638 -9.70 -12.63 36.51
C SER A 638 -8.96 -13.45 35.44
N SER A 639 -8.68 -12.88 34.28
CA SER A 639 -8.00 -13.58 33.18
C SER A 639 -6.51 -13.79 33.50
N PRO A 640 -5.99 -15.02 33.39
CA PRO A 640 -4.56 -15.29 33.54
C PRO A 640 -3.70 -14.63 32.43
N GLU A 641 -4.28 -14.33 31.27
CA GLU A 641 -3.62 -13.70 30.14
C GLU A 641 -3.33 -12.21 30.40
N ARG A 642 -4.08 -11.56 31.29
CA ARG A 642 -3.82 -10.18 31.70
C ARG A 642 -2.36 -10.01 32.19
N ALA A 643 -1.83 -10.93 32.95
CA ALA A 643 -0.45 -10.86 33.46
C ALA A 643 0.59 -11.22 32.37
N LYS A 644 0.25 -12.11 31.42
CA LYS A 644 1.18 -12.71 30.48
C LYS A 644 1.25 -11.97 29.15
N SER A 645 0.12 -11.47 28.64
CA SER A 645 -0.02 -10.97 27.29
C SER A 645 -0.12 -9.44 27.25
N LYS A 646 0.90 -8.77 26.69
CA LYS A 646 0.84 -7.34 26.41
C LYS A 646 -0.28 -7.03 25.41
N ARG A 647 -0.47 -7.90 24.41
CA ARG A 647 -1.50 -7.75 23.37
C ARG A 647 -2.90 -7.72 23.96
N ASP A 648 -3.22 -8.62 24.91
CA ASP A 648 -4.57 -8.68 25.50
C ASP A 648 -4.85 -7.46 26.38
N ARG A 649 -3.82 -6.92 27.06
CA ARG A 649 -3.95 -5.67 27.81
C ARG A 649 -4.26 -4.48 26.93
N GLU A 650 -3.55 -4.37 25.81
CA GLU A 650 -3.76 -3.31 24.82
C GLU A 650 -5.12 -3.45 24.13
N ALA A 651 -5.54 -4.68 23.83
CA ALA A 651 -6.85 -4.98 23.26
C ALA A 651 -7.99 -4.56 24.19
N PHE A 652 -7.90 -4.91 25.49
CA PHE A 652 -8.93 -4.48 26.44
C PHE A 652 -8.94 -2.96 26.64
N ALA A 653 -7.77 -2.30 26.68
CA ALA A 653 -7.69 -0.84 26.74
C ALA A 653 -8.31 -0.17 25.50
N ALA A 654 -8.12 -0.75 24.32
CA ALA A 654 -8.74 -0.28 23.08
C ALA A 654 -10.26 -0.46 23.11
N MET A 655 -10.74 -1.60 23.61
CA MET A 655 -12.16 -1.89 23.78
C MET A 655 -12.81 -0.92 24.78
N ALA A 656 -12.17 -0.64 25.89
CA ALA A 656 -12.67 0.34 26.88
C ALA A 656 -12.78 1.75 26.27
N ARG A 657 -11.80 2.19 25.49
CA ARG A 657 -11.87 3.45 24.73
C ARG A 657 -13.05 3.46 23.75
N ALA A 658 -13.25 2.39 23.00
CA ALA A 658 -14.35 2.28 22.04
C ALA A 658 -15.73 2.32 22.71
N TRP A 659 -15.89 1.72 23.89
CA TRP A 659 -17.09 1.84 24.71
C TRP A 659 -17.29 3.28 25.17
N ALA A 660 -16.24 3.92 25.71
CA ALA A 660 -16.29 5.33 26.13
C ALA A 660 -16.71 6.26 25.00
N ASP A 661 -16.24 6.01 23.78
CA ASP A 661 -16.62 6.79 22.60
C ASP A 661 -18.09 6.64 22.22
N SER A 662 -18.72 5.55 22.64
CA SER A 662 -20.15 5.33 22.47
C SER A 662 -21.03 6.06 23.53
N VAL A 663 -20.42 6.58 24.61
CA VAL A 663 -21.12 7.35 25.66
C VAL A 663 -21.22 8.81 25.23
N LYS A 664 -22.45 9.33 25.22
CA LYS A 664 -22.71 10.72 24.80
C LYS A 664 -22.47 11.72 25.94
N GLY A 665 -21.66 12.73 25.68
CA GLY A 665 -21.39 13.81 26.63
C GLY A 665 -20.19 13.58 27.54
N LYS A 666 -19.41 14.64 27.78
CA LYS A 666 -18.15 14.57 28.54
C LYS A 666 -18.33 14.12 29.97
N ALA A 667 -19.36 14.65 30.64
CA ALA A 667 -19.64 14.29 32.04
C ALA A 667 -20.10 12.83 32.19
N ALA A 668 -20.99 12.33 31.33
CA ALA A 668 -21.43 10.95 31.33
C ALA A 668 -20.27 9.97 31.01
N LYS A 669 -19.40 10.34 30.05
CA LYS A 669 -18.21 9.56 29.75
C LYS A 669 -17.24 9.47 30.92
N ALA A 670 -17.03 10.57 31.65
CA ALA A 670 -16.21 10.58 32.85
C ALA A 670 -16.82 9.73 33.98
N ALA A 671 -18.14 9.84 34.22
CA ALA A 671 -18.86 9.04 35.22
C ALA A 671 -18.79 7.54 34.90
N TRP A 672 -19.02 7.17 33.62
CA TRP A 672 -18.88 5.77 33.16
C TRP A 672 -17.44 5.26 33.37
N ALA A 673 -16.41 6.05 33.00
CA ALA A 673 -15.04 5.65 33.19
C ALA A 673 -14.64 5.50 34.66
N SER A 674 -15.18 6.35 35.55
CA SER A 674 -15.01 6.23 36.99
C SER A 674 -15.62 4.94 37.54
N ALA A 675 -16.83 4.59 37.11
CA ALA A 675 -17.45 3.33 37.48
C ALA A 675 -16.67 2.11 36.96
N MET A 676 -16.12 2.21 35.74
CA MET A 676 -15.28 1.17 35.18
C MET A 676 -13.94 1.00 35.91
N LEU A 677 -13.46 1.98 36.67
CA LEU A 677 -12.26 1.87 37.50
C LEU A 677 -12.49 1.14 38.82
N GLU A 678 -13.72 1.06 39.34
CA GLU A 678 -14.03 0.42 40.63
C GLU A 678 -13.51 -1.02 40.74
N PRO A 679 -13.70 -1.90 39.72
CA PRO A 679 -13.15 -3.25 39.77
C PRO A 679 -11.63 -3.32 39.85
N PHE A 680 -10.92 -2.28 39.36
CA PHE A 680 -9.47 -2.25 39.33
C PHE A 680 -8.83 -1.76 40.64
N ALA A 681 -9.61 -1.35 41.62
CA ALA A 681 -9.08 -0.89 42.90
C ALA A 681 -8.16 -1.97 43.53
N GLY A 682 -6.92 -1.63 43.82
CA GLY A 682 -5.89 -2.56 44.29
C GLY A 682 -5.29 -3.49 43.24
N HIS A 683 -5.67 -3.33 41.96
CA HIS A 683 -5.20 -4.12 40.81
C HIS A 683 -4.72 -3.27 39.67
N GLU A 684 -4.30 -2.03 39.93
CA GLU A 684 -3.94 -1.04 38.90
C GLU A 684 -2.61 -1.34 38.19
N THR A 685 -1.77 -2.15 38.82
CA THR A 685 -0.46 -2.55 38.30
C THR A 685 -0.42 -4.02 37.94
N ILE A 686 0.52 -4.36 37.09
CA ILE A 686 0.77 -5.70 36.58
C ILE A 686 2.21 -6.08 36.94
N GLU A 687 2.39 -7.20 37.61
CA GLU A 687 3.72 -7.78 37.81
C GLU A 687 4.18 -8.49 36.53
N VAL A 688 5.27 -8.01 35.94
CA VAL A 688 5.92 -8.65 34.80
C VAL A 688 7.23 -9.28 35.32
N ARG A 689 7.34 -10.59 35.17
CA ARG A 689 8.51 -11.35 35.65
C ARG A 689 9.83 -10.69 35.24
N GLY A 690 10.65 -10.30 36.21
CA GLY A 690 11.96 -9.69 35.99
C GLY A 690 11.94 -8.20 35.62
N LYS A 691 10.80 -7.52 35.75
CA LYS A 691 10.66 -6.07 35.52
C LYS A 691 9.94 -5.42 36.71
N LYS A 692 10.12 -4.09 36.86
CA LYS A 692 9.28 -3.32 37.81
C LYS A 692 7.80 -3.46 37.43
N PRO A 693 6.89 -3.49 38.42
CA PRO A 693 5.46 -3.46 38.14
C PRO A 693 5.09 -2.32 37.19
N ALA A 694 4.33 -2.59 36.16
CA ALA A 694 3.89 -1.61 35.16
C ALA A 694 2.40 -1.31 35.35
N GLN A 695 2.00 -0.08 35.08
CA GLN A 695 0.60 0.30 35.10
C GLN A 695 -0.18 -0.44 34.00
N ASP A 696 -1.38 -0.91 34.32
CA ASP A 696 -2.26 -1.55 33.35
C ASP A 696 -2.72 -0.50 32.32
N PRO A 697 -2.51 -0.72 30.99
CA PRO A 697 -2.95 0.21 29.96
C PRO A 697 -4.45 0.51 29.98
N ALA A 698 -5.27 -0.43 30.47
CA ALA A 698 -6.70 -0.22 30.62
C ALA A 698 -7.00 0.79 31.74
N VAL A 699 -6.32 0.67 32.87
CA VAL A 699 -6.46 1.63 33.99
C VAL A 699 -6.00 3.01 33.58
N GLU A 700 -4.88 3.11 32.85
CA GLU A 700 -4.39 4.38 32.33
C GLU A 700 -5.42 5.04 31.39
N ALA A 701 -5.97 4.26 30.46
CA ALA A 701 -6.99 4.74 29.54
C ALA A 701 -8.24 5.23 30.26
N LEU A 702 -8.74 4.47 31.23
CA LEU A 702 -9.92 4.81 32.01
C LEU A 702 -9.71 6.05 32.89
N ARG A 703 -8.55 6.18 33.56
CA ARG A 703 -8.20 7.37 34.36
C ARG A 703 -8.17 8.64 33.50
N LYS A 704 -7.57 8.55 32.33
CA LYS A 704 -7.56 9.67 31.36
C LYS A 704 -8.98 10.09 30.98
N LEU A 705 -9.88 9.14 30.78
CA LEU A 705 -11.27 9.39 30.43
C LEU A 705 -12.08 9.93 31.61
N ALA A 706 -11.81 9.46 32.82
CA ALA A 706 -12.43 9.94 34.05
C ALA A 706 -11.95 11.33 34.49
N GLY A 707 -10.85 11.84 33.89
CA GLY A 707 -10.22 13.09 34.32
C GLY A 707 -9.47 12.99 35.66
N THR A 708 -9.13 11.79 36.09
CA THR A 708 -8.42 11.54 37.33
C THR A 708 -6.90 11.58 37.09
N PRO A 709 -6.11 12.29 37.90
CA PRO A 709 -4.64 12.32 37.76
C PRO A 709 -4.05 10.91 37.78
N ALA A 710 -2.94 10.72 37.05
CA ALA A 710 -2.15 9.50 37.18
C ALA A 710 -1.72 9.32 38.65
N ALA A 711 -1.80 8.08 39.17
CA ALA A 711 -1.25 7.80 40.47
C ALA A 711 0.26 8.14 40.44
N PRO A 712 0.80 8.77 41.51
CA PRO A 712 2.23 9.02 41.58
C PRO A 712 2.97 7.69 41.41
N ALA A 713 3.95 7.65 40.53
CA ALA A 713 4.83 6.50 40.40
C ALA A 713 5.46 6.25 41.77
N HIS A 714 5.11 5.14 42.40
CA HIS A 714 5.83 4.73 43.62
C HIS A 714 7.28 4.50 43.25
N GLY A 715 8.17 5.32 43.86
CA GLY A 715 9.59 5.39 43.65
C GLY A 715 10.36 4.09 43.96
#